data_b00c6fb631e56be2f1264c6c9d7a357c
#
_entry.id   b00c6fb631e56be2f1264c6c9d7a357c
#
_cell.length_a   1.000
_cell.length_b   1.000
_cell.length_c   1.000
_cell.angle_alpha   90.00
_cell.angle_beta   90.00
_cell.angle_gamma   90.00
#
_symmetry.space_group_name_H-M   'P 1'
#
loop_
_entity.id
_entity.type
_entity.pdbx_description
1 polymer ?
#
loop_
_entity_poly.entity_id
_entity_poly.type
_entity_poly.pdbx_seq_one_letter_code
_entity_poly.pdbx_strand_id
1 'polypeptide(L)'
;MGESEKQKDPAALKEEGNSLFKAGDMQGAACCYTQALKLSDSPADSAVLHRNRSACYLKLEEYSKAEADASKALDTDPGDVKARFRRAQAYEKLGRLDQAFLDAQRCAQLEPKNRAFQDLLRQLGAQIQLQSAQLNSTDARVQQMFSVLLDSTSKDSDRQKAAQNLVVLSRDEGGAEQIFRNDGVKLIQKLLLSKQEDVVLSALRTLVGLCTGHQSRTMAIVNELGMDQLCAVMGSGASAVSLAACHLLQVMFEALTEGMKREIRGKDEAILPEPSKELRSMLRHLLEMIPAPNVSGPGRDSAINLLVKQVPRKSLKNPDNSLALWVIDQGLKKMLQVAGTVAELSEGPPLTENTHMSCSVLLSKLYDDLKSDKERENFHKLCEEYVQEHFRRPGLDGKLRAIQTVSVLLQGPSDVGNITLETSGMMDAVISLCASEDVTHQQVAVEALIHAAGKAKRASFITANGVALLKDLYKKSENDRIRVRALVGLCKLGSAGGTDFSMKQFAEGSTLKLAKQCRKWLCNESLPPASRRWSVEGLAYLTFDADVKEDLVEDKNALLAMFDLAKSEDKTVLFAVGSTLVNCTNSYDVEKPDPQLVELAKYAKQHVPEEHPKDAPTYVEKRLVKLLEAGVVSALVCMVKQESPALTEACREFIARVFLALVERQEDRGTVVAQGGGKALIPLGTENTKIGKVKAAQALAKIAITSNPEIAFPGERVYEVVRPLVNLLNLECTLLQNFESLMALTNLAGISERLRQKIIKEKALSKIESYMFEENEMVRAAATECMCNLVLSTEVQKLFVATGNDRLKLLVLYCGEEDERLRKAAAGTLAMLTAEQPEICTRIPGTTTHWLEIFQALLLSEIIDLRHRGVVIVQNMMQAEKGLAETLMESEVLEILSVLAKQREGTPDPAAKVAQNCLDKAMEYGIIRSREDGIEKGRGTEP
;
A
#
# COMPACT_ATOMS: atom_id res chain seq x y z
N MET A 1 85.55 61.84 -10.47
CA MET A 1 84.59 62.50 -11.40
C MET A 1 83.31 61.72 -11.26
N GLY A 2 82.37 62.29 -10.49
CA GLY A 2 81.11 61.70 -10.25
C GLY A 2 80.11 62.25 -11.26
N GLU A 3 79.52 61.37 -12.04
CA GLU A 3 78.31 61.70 -12.79
C GLU A 3 77.16 61.79 -11.78
N SER A 4 76.60 62.98 -11.64
CA SER A 4 75.36 63.22 -10.88
C SER A 4 74.19 62.48 -11.59
N GLU A 5 73.75 61.45 -10.94
CA GLU A 5 72.39 60.90 -11.29
C GLU A 5 71.37 62.06 -11.18
N LYS A 6 70.94 62.56 -12.27
CA LYS A 6 69.75 63.44 -12.34
C LYS A 6 68.62 62.64 -11.77
N GLN A 7 68.14 63.05 -10.60
CA GLN A 7 66.90 62.57 -10.03
C GLN A 7 65.81 62.77 -11.06
N LYS A 8 65.34 61.72 -11.71
CA LYS A 8 64.27 61.77 -12.68
C LYS A 8 63.00 62.23 -11.95
N ASP A 9 62.34 63.25 -12.48
CA ASP A 9 61.03 63.75 -12.05
C ASP A 9 60.00 62.65 -12.11
N PRO A 10 59.06 62.45 -11.11
CA PRO A 10 57.95 61.46 -11.15
C PRO A 10 57.11 61.50 -12.43
N ALA A 11 56.92 62.69 -12.99
CA ALA A 11 56.21 62.89 -14.24
C ALA A 11 56.96 62.30 -15.42
N ALA A 12 58.27 62.48 -15.49
CA ALA A 12 59.13 61.88 -16.52
C ALA A 12 59.18 60.36 -16.45
N LEU A 13 59.21 59.76 -15.24
CA LEU A 13 59.18 58.33 -15.00
C LEU A 13 57.82 57.75 -15.41
N LYS A 14 56.72 58.48 -15.17
CA LYS A 14 55.38 58.07 -15.60
C LYS A 14 55.29 58.00 -17.13
N GLU A 15 55.80 59.01 -17.84
CA GLU A 15 55.79 58.98 -19.30
C GLU A 15 56.73 57.92 -19.90
N GLU A 16 57.88 57.66 -19.28
CA GLU A 16 58.73 56.55 -19.64
C GLU A 16 58.03 55.20 -19.43
N GLY A 17 57.37 55.03 -18.33
CA GLY A 17 56.52 53.86 -18.04
C GLY A 17 55.36 53.67 -19.01
N ASN A 18 54.72 54.77 -19.40
CA ASN A 18 53.68 54.75 -20.42
C ASN A 18 54.20 54.36 -21.81
N SER A 19 55.43 54.78 -22.14
CA SER A 19 56.08 54.40 -23.42
C SER A 19 56.48 52.94 -23.46
N LEU A 20 57.06 52.41 -22.34
CA LEU A 20 57.37 50.97 -22.21
C LEU A 20 56.10 50.10 -22.22
N PHE A 21 55.03 50.58 -21.57
CA PHE A 21 53.75 49.85 -21.61
C PHE A 21 53.21 49.76 -23.08
N LYS A 22 53.31 50.84 -23.86
CA LYS A 22 52.88 50.81 -25.28
C LYS A 22 53.81 49.92 -26.13
N ALA A 23 55.10 49.86 -25.78
CA ALA A 23 56.08 48.99 -26.44
C ALA A 23 55.98 47.50 -26.11
N GLY A 24 55.14 47.16 -25.10
CA GLY A 24 54.91 45.79 -24.65
C GLY A 24 55.84 45.32 -23.51
N ASP A 25 56.75 46.17 -23.03
CA ASP A 25 57.61 45.90 -21.86
C ASP A 25 56.83 46.18 -20.58
N MET A 26 56.04 45.23 -20.10
CA MET A 26 55.22 45.36 -18.89
C MET A 26 56.02 45.38 -17.61
N GLN A 27 57.17 44.63 -17.61
CA GLN A 27 58.06 44.59 -16.44
C GLN A 27 58.82 45.92 -16.25
N GLY A 28 59.34 46.46 -17.33
CA GLY A 28 60.00 47.77 -17.34
C GLY A 28 59.03 48.87 -16.97
N ALA A 29 57.83 48.86 -17.54
CA ALA A 29 56.82 49.85 -17.19
C ALA A 29 56.42 49.78 -15.69
N ALA A 30 56.24 48.58 -15.11
CA ALA A 30 55.92 48.40 -13.69
C ALA A 30 57.06 48.90 -12.78
N CYS A 31 58.30 48.74 -13.22
CA CYS A 31 59.51 49.22 -12.54
C CYS A 31 59.52 50.78 -12.51
N CYS A 32 59.30 51.42 -13.67
CA CYS A 32 59.20 52.89 -13.79
C CYS A 32 58.10 53.47 -12.92
N TYR A 33 56.89 52.85 -12.92
CA TYR A 33 55.81 53.32 -12.02
C TYR A 33 56.14 53.09 -10.57
N THR A 34 56.89 52.05 -10.22
CA THR A 34 57.32 51.80 -8.83
C THR A 34 58.34 52.86 -8.38
N GLN A 35 59.28 53.29 -9.23
CA GLN A 35 60.17 54.39 -8.95
C GLN A 35 59.41 55.72 -8.85
N ALA A 36 58.54 56.01 -9.71
CA ALA A 36 57.67 57.21 -9.68
C ALA A 36 56.88 57.33 -8.41
N LEU A 37 56.28 56.17 -7.93
CA LEU A 37 55.55 56.10 -6.68
C LEU A 37 56.39 56.42 -5.43
N LYS A 38 57.69 56.06 -5.46
CA LYS A 38 58.64 56.42 -4.36
C LYS A 38 58.98 57.86 -4.29
N LEU A 39 58.83 58.62 -5.36
CA LEU A 39 59.13 59.99 -5.53
C LEU A 39 57.91 60.95 -5.58
N SER A 40 56.74 60.43 -5.63
CA SER A 40 55.45 61.17 -5.77
C SER A 40 54.92 61.54 -4.39
N ASP A 41 54.80 62.89 -4.12
CA ASP A 41 54.21 63.44 -2.91
C ASP A 41 52.70 63.73 -3.09
N SER A 42 52.21 63.68 -4.31
CA SER A 42 50.77 63.95 -4.63
C SER A 42 49.94 62.67 -4.53
N PRO A 43 48.90 62.64 -3.67
CA PRO A 43 47.99 61.47 -3.64
C PRO A 43 47.30 61.19 -4.97
N ALA A 44 46.90 62.23 -5.73
CA ALA A 44 46.22 62.10 -7.04
C ALA A 44 47.14 61.52 -8.11
N ASP A 45 48.43 61.92 -8.13
CA ASP A 45 49.43 61.35 -9.06
C ASP A 45 49.76 59.90 -8.67
N SER A 46 49.87 59.60 -7.40
CA SER A 46 50.05 58.25 -6.86
C SER A 46 48.91 57.32 -7.27
N ALA A 47 47.66 57.81 -7.22
CA ALA A 47 46.50 57.04 -7.67
C ALA A 47 46.59 56.66 -9.18
N VAL A 48 47.03 57.63 -10.03
CA VAL A 48 47.22 57.36 -11.47
C VAL A 48 48.35 56.35 -11.71
N LEU A 49 49.47 56.44 -10.93
CA LEU A 49 50.59 55.51 -11.01
C LEU A 49 50.20 54.09 -10.57
N HIS A 50 49.49 53.98 -9.43
CA HIS A 50 48.92 52.71 -8.99
C HIS A 50 47.97 52.10 -10.03
N ARG A 51 47.03 52.87 -10.56
CA ARG A 51 46.20 52.44 -11.66
C ARG A 51 47.00 51.94 -12.87
N ASN A 52 48.00 52.65 -13.31
CA ASN A 52 48.82 52.22 -14.47
C ASN A 52 49.65 50.99 -14.18
N ARG A 53 50.23 50.88 -13.00
CA ARG A 53 50.98 49.70 -12.58
C ARG A 53 50.12 48.47 -12.43
N SER A 54 48.85 48.62 -11.95
CA SER A 54 47.86 47.56 -11.95
C SER A 54 47.63 46.96 -13.34
N ALA A 55 47.67 47.81 -14.41
CA ALA A 55 47.54 47.31 -15.79
C ALA A 55 48.72 46.46 -16.22
N CYS A 56 49.94 46.81 -15.79
CA CYS A 56 51.12 45.99 -16.03
C CYS A 56 50.99 44.62 -15.33
N TYR A 57 50.59 44.61 -14.06
CA TYR A 57 50.46 43.40 -13.29
C TYR A 57 49.35 42.47 -13.85
N LEU A 58 48.28 43.03 -14.38
CA LEU A 58 47.25 42.20 -15.11
C LEU A 58 47.86 41.52 -16.32
N LYS A 59 48.72 42.21 -17.10
CA LYS A 59 49.38 41.63 -18.26
C LYS A 59 50.49 40.66 -17.91
N LEU A 60 51.12 40.81 -16.72
CA LEU A 60 52.13 39.88 -16.17
C LEU A 60 51.49 38.70 -15.43
N GLU A 61 50.17 38.61 -15.35
CA GLU A 61 49.39 37.58 -14.65
C GLU A 61 49.63 37.60 -13.10
N GLU A 62 50.19 38.72 -12.57
CA GLU A 62 50.35 38.94 -11.12
C GLU A 62 49.10 39.53 -10.50
N TYR A 63 47.98 38.75 -10.52
CA TYR A 63 46.63 39.24 -10.22
C TYR A 63 46.46 39.83 -8.82
N SER A 64 47.14 39.27 -7.81
CA SER A 64 47.04 39.77 -6.42
C SER A 64 47.73 41.17 -6.28
N LYS A 65 48.82 41.45 -7.04
CA LYS A 65 49.45 42.76 -7.04
C LYS A 65 48.61 43.76 -7.84
N ALA A 66 47.98 43.28 -8.94
CA ALA A 66 47.09 44.09 -9.74
C ALA A 66 45.85 44.57 -8.96
N GLU A 67 45.29 43.67 -8.14
CA GLU A 67 44.16 43.97 -7.26
C GLU A 67 44.54 45.00 -6.18
N ALA A 68 45.71 44.78 -5.51
CA ALA A 68 46.18 45.65 -4.46
C ALA A 68 46.44 47.05 -4.94
N ASP A 69 47.03 47.22 -6.14
CA ASP A 69 47.31 48.53 -6.74
C ASP A 69 46.00 49.19 -7.22
N ALA A 70 45.09 48.47 -7.84
CA ALA A 70 43.80 49.01 -8.24
C ALA A 70 42.97 49.49 -7.04
N SER A 71 43.04 48.74 -5.91
CA SER A 71 42.41 49.12 -4.64
C SER A 71 42.99 50.41 -4.07
N LYS A 72 44.35 50.58 -4.05
CA LYS A 72 45.00 51.81 -3.62
C LYS A 72 44.65 53.00 -4.48
N ALA A 73 44.50 52.81 -5.80
CA ALA A 73 44.04 53.89 -6.69
C ALA A 73 42.59 54.28 -6.35
N LEU A 74 41.70 53.34 -6.04
CA LEU A 74 40.30 53.58 -5.71
C LEU A 74 40.12 54.16 -4.28
N ASP A 75 41.06 53.92 -3.35
CA ASP A 75 41.05 54.52 -2.05
C ASP A 75 41.23 56.04 -2.15
N THR A 76 41.99 56.49 -3.15
CA THR A 76 42.25 57.94 -3.39
C THR A 76 41.21 58.55 -4.33
N ASP A 77 40.82 57.86 -5.39
CA ASP A 77 39.79 58.26 -6.32
C ASP A 77 38.74 57.15 -6.51
N PRO A 78 37.68 57.16 -5.69
CA PRO A 78 36.58 56.17 -5.80
C PRO A 78 35.84 56.23 -7.14
N GLY A 79 35.99 57.30 -7.90
CA GLY A 79 35.41 57.53 -9.24
C GLY A 79 36.21 56.97 -10.39
N ASP A 80 37.44 56.49 -10.19
CA ASP A 80 38.28 55.96 -11.28
C ASP A 80 37.75 54.66 -11.88
N VAL A 81 37.01 54.81 -12.97
CA VAL A 81 36.39 53.68 -13.69
C VAL A 81 37.43 52.69 -14.22
N LYS A 82 38.62 53.20 -14.66
CA LYS A 82 39.69 52.34 -15.19
C LYS A 82 40.36 51.52 -14.10
N ALA A 83 40.61 52.09 -12.92
CA ALA A 83 41.09 51.34 -11.79
C ALA A 83 40.11 50.27 -11.35
N ARG A 84 38.81 50.63 -11.26
CA ARG A 84 37.74 49.67 -10.90
C ARG A 84 37.63 48.53 -11.90
N PHE A 85 37.69 48.84 -13.20
CA PHE A 85 37.67 47.81 -14.22
C PHE A 85 38.86 46.82 -14.11
N ARG A 86 40.06 47.35 -13.83
CA ARG A 86 41.24 46.50 -13.61
C ARG A 86 41.15 45.65 -12.36
N ARG A 87 40.57 46.21 -11.29
CA ARG A 87 40.27 45.43 -10.09
C ARG A 87 39.27 44.32 -10.36
N ALA A 88 38.21 44.60 -11.12
CA ALA A 88 37.24 43.58 -11.56
C ALA A 88 37.94 42.46 -12.34
N GLN A 89 38.81 42.79 -13.29
CA GLN A 89 39.57 41.77 -14.03
C GLN A 89 40.53 40.97 -13.12
N ALA A 90 41.16 41.61 -12.15
CA ALA A 90 42.02 40.92 -11.18
C ALA A 90 41.19 39.97 -10.30
N TYR A 91 40.04 40.41 -9.77
CA TYR A 91 39.14 39.58 -9.00
C TYR A 91 38.59 38.38 -9.80
N GLU A 92 38.27 38.57 -11.09
CA GLU A 92 37.86 37.48 -11.96
C GLU A 92 38.91 36.36 -12.03
N LYS A 93 40.18 36.75 -12.25
CA LYS A 93 41.30 35.80 -12.31
C LYS A 93 41.67 35.19 -10.95
N LEU A 94 41.38 35.86 -9.87
CA LEU A 94 41.53 35.32 -8.50
C LEU A 94 40.36 34.45 -8.04
N GLY A 95 39.35 34.26 -8.89
CA GLY A 95 38.15 33.45 -8.57
C GLY A 95 37.15 34.13 -7.62
N ARG A 96 37.35 35.43 -7.34
CA ARG A 96 36.44 36.22 -6.50
C ARG A 96 35.32 36.85 -7.31
N LEU A 97 34.44 35.97 -7.87
CA LEU A 97 33.45 36.36 -8.88
C LEU A 97 32.43 37.38 -8.39
N ASP A 98 32.00 37.32 -7.14
CA ASP A 98 31.05 38.30 -6.58
C ASP A 98 31.62 39.70 -6.54
N GLN A 99 32.88 39.86 -6.09
CA GLN A 99 33.57 41.12 -6.02
C GLN A 99 33.85 41.67 -7.43
N ALA A 100 34.26 40.78 -8.36
CA ALA A 100 34.45 41.16 -9.74
C ALA A 100 33.17 41.67 -10.38
N PHE A 101 32.03 40.99 -10.11
CA PHE A 101 30.73 41.39 -10.64
C PHE A 101 30.25 42.74 -10.13
N LEU A 102 30.42 43.02 -8.84
CA LEU A 102 30.07 44.30 -8.23
C LEU A 102 30.89 45.46 -8.84
N ASP A 103 32.19 45.30 -9.04
CA ASP A 103 33.05 46.28 -9.68
C ASP A 103 32.69 46.43 -11.18
N ALA A 104 32.48 45.35 -11.90
CA ALA A 104 32.03 45.41 -13.30
C ALA A 104 30.65 46.08 -13.47
N GLN A 105 29.71 45.79 -12.58
CA GLN A 105 28.38 46.43 -12.55
C GLN A 105 28.49 47.93 -12.37
N ARG A 106 29.37 48.36 -11.44
CA ARG A 106 29.60 49.79 -11.20
C ARG A 106 30.26 50.46 -12.38
N CYS A 107 31.22 49.80 -13.06
CA CYS A 107 31.79 50.31 -14.31
C CYS A 107 30.72 50.49 -15.41
N ALA A 108 29.85 49.48 -15.58
CA ALA A 108 28.78 49.54 -16.57
C ALA A 108 27.72 50.62 -16.25
N GLN A 109 27.46 50.92 -14.98
CA GLN A 109 26.61 52.01 -14.54
C GLN A 109 27.20 53.40 -14.86
N LEU A 110 28.54 53.56 -14.65
CA LEU A 110 29.24 54.84 -14.88
C LEU A 110 29.43 55.12 -16.39
N GLU A 111 29.71 54.08 -17.17
CA GLU A 111 29.89 54.22 -18.63
C GLU A 111 29.01 53.20 -19.39
N PRO A 112 27.71 53.43 -19.54
CA PRO A 112 26.80 52.44 -20.13
C PRO A 112 27.05 52.06 -21.60
N LYS A 113 27.74 52.91 -22.33
CA LYS A 113 28.07 52.71 -23.75
C LYS A 113 29.37 51.94 -24.00
N ASN A 114 30.13 51.68 -22.95
CA ASN A 114 31.42 50.97 -23.06
C ASN A 114 31.19 49.46 -23.20
N ARG A 115 31.47 48.91 -24.39
CA ARG A 115 31.27 47.49 -24.69
C ARG A 115 32.10 46.57 -23.78
N ALA A 116 33.38 46.94 -23.49
CA ALA A 116 34.24 46.11 -22.68
C ALA A 116 33.68 45.89 -21.26
N PHE A 117 33.02 46.88 -20.68
CA PHE A 117 32.40 46.77 -19.36
C PHE A 117 31.14 45.90 -19.38
N GLN A 118 30.33 46.04 -20.45
CA GLN A 118 29.14 45.22 -20.66
C GLN A 118 29.51 43.75 -20.90
N ASP A 119 30.56 43.50 -21.68
CA ASP A 119 31.00 42.12 -21.99
C ASP A 119 31.55 41.44 -20.75
N LEU A 120 32.39 42.11 -19.94
CA LEU A 120 32.89 41.60 -18.66
C LEU A 120 31.73 41.30 -17.70
N LEU A 121 30.77 42.24 -17.58
CA LEU A 121 29.59 42.02 -16.71
C LEU A 121 28.79 40.79 -17.11
N ARG A 122 28.57 40.62 -18.44
CA ARG A 122 27.84 39.49 -18.99
C ARG A 122 28.59 38.18 -18.76
N GLN A 123 29.90 38.18 -19.00
CA GLN A 123 30.76 37.03 -18.77
C GLN A 123 30.77 36.58 -17.29
N LEU A 124 30.94 37.53 -16.35
CA LEU A 124 30.90 37.25 -14.93
C LEU A 124 29.50 36.74 -14.47
N GLY A 125 28.43 37.34 -14.99
CA GLY A 125 27.08 36.88 -14.73
C GLY A 125 26.84 35.42 -15.18
N ALA A 126 27.33 35.07 -16.38
CA ALA A 126 27.27 33.68 -16.84
C ALA A 126 28.11 32.72 -15.99
N GLN A 127 29.33 33.15 -15.55
CA GLN A 127 30.18 32.34 -14.69
C GLN A 127 29.54 32.11 -13.30
N ILE A 128 28.97 33.15 -12.69
CA ILE A 128 28.26 33.04 -11.41
C ILE A 128 27.05 32.13 -11.54
N GLN A 129 26.25 32.26 -12.61
CA GLN A 129 25.13 31.36 -12.88
C GLN A 129 25.57 29.91 -13.04
N LEU A 130 26.65 29.67 -13.78
CA LEU A 130 27.20 28.33 -13.96
C LEU A 130 27.70 27.74 -12.63
N GLN A 131 28.42 28.51 -11.85
CA GLN A 131 28.92 28.10 -10.52
C GLN A 131 27.75 27.85 -9.55
N SER A 132 26.75 28.71 -9.53
CA SER A 132 25.53 28.52 -8.76
C SER A 132 24.75 27.28 -9.19
N ALA A 133 24.64 27.04 -10.50
CA ALA A 133 24.02 25.83 -11.03
C ALA A 133 24.78 24.56 -10.62
N GLN A 134 26.10 24.59 -10.64
CA GLN A 134 26.95 23.47 -10.18
C GLN A 134 26.83 23.22 -8.69
N LEU A 135 26.86 24.27 -7.86
CA LEU A 135 26.69 24.17 -6.40
C LEU A 135 25.26 23.74 -6.00
N ASN A 136 24.27 24.07 -6.81
CA ASN A 136 22.88 23.65 -6.63
C ASN A 136 22.51 22.38 -7.38
N SER A 137 23.47 21.72 -8.03
CA SER A 137 23.22 20.44 -8.69
C SER A 137 22.77 19.38 -7.69
N THR A 138 21.97 18.43 -8.14
CA THR A 138 21.50 17.32 -7.30
C THR A 138 22.68 16.54 -6.73
N ASP A 139 23.78 16.37 -7.50
CA ASP A 139 24.99 15.70 -7.06
C ASP A 139 25.68 16.43 -5.89
N ALA A 140 25.86 17.75 -5.98
CA ALA A 140 26.46 18.54 -4.92
C ALA A 140 25.61 18.50 -3.65
N ARG A 141 24.27 18.55 -3.79
CA ARG A 141 23.34 18.42 -2.66
C ARG A 141 23.41 17.05 -2.00
N VAL A 142 23.49 15.97 -2.78
CA VAL A 142 23.66 14.61 -2.26
C VAL A 142 24.95 14.50 -1.46
N GLN A 143 26.08 14.97 -1.99
CA GLN A 143 27.37 14.97 -1.28
C GLN A 143 27.31 15.80 0.02
N GLN A 144 26.67 16.95 -0.02
CA GLN A 144 26.50 17.81 1.18
C GLN A 144 25.64 17.11 2.25
N MET A 145 24.56 16.42 1.86
CA MET A 145 23.73 15.67 2.81
C MET A 145 24.54 14.55 3.49
N PHE A 146 25.33 13.80 2.74
CA PHE A 146 26.20 12.78 3.32
C PHE A 146 27.29 13.37 4.23
N SER A 147 27.91 14.49 3.84
CA SER A 147 28.91 15.15 4.68
C SER A 147 28.35 15.60 6.04
N VAL A 148 27.13 16.16 6.03
CA VAL A 148 26.43 16.56 7.28
C VAL A 148 26.09 15.34 8.14
N LEU A 149 25.68 14.24 7.56
CA LEU A 149 25.31 13.02 8.30
C LEU A 149 26.52 12.29 8.88
N LEU A 150 27.67 12.33 8.19
CA LEU A 150 28.89 11.67 8.64
C LEU A 150 29.70 12.52 9.63
N ASP A 151 29.47 13.84 9.68
CA ASP A 151 30.13 14.73 10.62
C ASP A 151 29.45 14.69 11.99
N SER A 152 30.17 14.17 12.98
CA SER A 152 29.68 14.07 14.37
C SER A 152 29.49 15.42 15.05
N THR A 153 30.04 16.52 14.50
CA THR A 153 29.98 17.88 15.05
C THR A 153 28.77 18.67 14.50
N SER A 154 28.11 18.17 13.47
CA SER A 154 26.94 18.80 12.88
C SER A 154 25.77 18.84 13.86
N LYS A 155 24.95 19.90 13.79
CA LYS A 155 23.75 20.06 14.63
C LYS A 155 22.71 18.99 14.32
N ASP A 156 22.06 18.48 15.34
CA ASP A 156 21.02 17.42 15.18
C ASP A 156 19.90 17.85 14.24
N SER A 157 19.48 19.13 14.26
CA SER A 157 18.47 19.66 13.33
C SER A 157 18.89 19.59 11.86
N ASP A 158 20.17 19.81 11.56
CA ASP A 158 20.69 19.79 10.20
C ASP A 158 20.89 18.34 9.71
N ARG A 159 21.30 17.47 10.60
CA ARG A 159 21.40 16.02 10.35
C ARG A 159 20.03 15.42 10.05
N GLN A 160 19.00 15.80 10.83
CA GLN A 160 17.64 15.33 10.62
C GLN A 160 17.07 15.79 9.27
N LYS A 161 17.31 17.04 8.87
CA LYS A 161 16.92 17.56 7.55
C LYS A 161 17.65 16.85 6.42
N ALA A 162 18.96 16.64 6.56
CA ALA A 162 19.76 15.92 5.56
C ALA A 162 19.27 14.48 5.39
N ALA A 163 18.97 13.78 6.51
CA ALA A 163 18.42 12.43 6.50
C ALA A 163 17.06 12.35 5.80
N GLN A 164 16.14 13.26 6.12
CA GLN A 164 14.82 13.32 5.48
C GLN A 164 14.92 13.60 3.98
N ASN A 165 15.79 14.52 3.58
CA ASN A 165 16.00 14.87 2.18
C ASN A 165 16.57 13.70 1.37
N LEU A 166 17.52 12.93 1.92
CA LEU A 166 18.02 11.70 1.27
C LEU A 166 16.93 10.65 1.09
N VAL A 167 16.10 10.44 2.11
CA VAL A 167 14.96 9.49 2.02
C VAL A 167 13.95 9.92 0.97
N VAL A 168 13.63 11.23 0.89
CA VAL A 168 12.71 11.74 -0.14
C VAL A 168 13.32 11.58 -1.54
N LEU A 169 14.59 11.96 -1.70
CA LEU A 169 15.29 11.89 -2.97
C LEU A 169 15.43 10.44 -3.48
N SER A 170 15.65 9.47 -2.58
CA SER A 170 15.76 8.05 -2.95
C SER A 170 14.47 7.43 -3.51
N ARG A 171 13.32 8.07 -3.27
CA ARG A 171 12.01 7.61 -3.79
C ARG A 171 11.72 8.08 -5.22
N ASP A 172 12.45 9.09 -5.69
CA ASP A 172 12.40 9.56 -7.06
C ASP A 172 13.44 8.83 -7.90
N GLU A 173 13.05 8.39 -9.11
CA GLU A 173 13.92 7.60 -9.99
C GLU A 173 15.24 8.30 -10.30
N GLY A 174 15.17 9.58 -10.68
CA GLY A 174 16.35 10.39 -10.99
C GLY A 174 17.23 10.62 -9.78
N GLY A 175 16.61 10.89 -8.62
CA GLY A 175 17.31 11.07 -7.35
C GLY A 175 17.98 9.79 -6.85
N ALA A 176 17.31 8.66 -6.95
CA ALA A 176 17.85 7.35 -6.61
C ALA A 176 19.09 7.00 -7.46
N GLU A 177 19.02 7.26 -8.77
CA GLU A 177 20.14 7.04 -9.67
C GLU A 177 21.35 7.95 -9.33
N GLN A 178 21.08 9.21 -8.95
CA GLN A 178 22.15 10.14 -8.53
C GLN A 178 22.83 9.69 -7.24
N ILE A 179 22.05 9.26 -6.24
CA ILE A 179 22.61 8.71 -5.00
C ILE A 179 23.47 7.48 -5.30
N PHE A 180 22.98 6.59 -6.14
CA PHE A 180 23.69 5.34 -6.48
C PHE A 180 25.02 5.59 -7.22
N ARG A 181 25.04 6.52 -8.20
CA ARG A 181 26.24 6.87 -8.98
C ARG A 181 27.34 7.56 -8.19
N ASN A 182 26.96 8.32 -7.14
CA ASN A 182 27.89 9.11 -6.34
C ASN A 182 28.48 8.35 -5.12
N ASP A 183 28.78 7.05 -5.28
CA ASP A 183 29.27 6.18 -4.20
C ASP A 183 28.33 6.17 -2.96
N GLY A 184 27.05 6.49 -3.16
CA GLY A 184 26.08 6.61 -2.08
C GLY A 184 25.95 5.33 -1.25
N VAL A 185 26.10 4.15 -1.86
CA VAL A 185 26.03 2.86 -1.14
C VAL A 185 27.15 2.75 -0.11
N LYS A 186 28.39 3.12 -0.45
CA LYS A 186 29.53 3.15 0.50
C LYS A 186 29.35 4.17 1.62
N LEU A 187 28.76 5.32 1.29
CA LEU A 187 28.46 6.34 2.29
C LEU A 187 27.34 5.87 3.23
N ILE A 188 26.29 5.23 2.69
CA ILE A 188 25.21 4.63 3.48
C ILE A 188 25.75 3.49 4.36
N GLN A 189 26.70 2.69 3.86
CA GLN A 189 27.36 1.66 4.67
C GLN A 189 28.00 2.24 5.94
N LYS A 190 28.65 3.41 5.84
CA LYS A 190 29.18 4.11 7.02
C LYS A 190 28.08 4.58 7.97
N LEU A 191 26.95 5.04 7.42
CA LEU A 191 25.80 5.45 8.25
C LEU A 191 25.18 4.28 9.00
N LEU A 192 25.14 3.07 8.41
CA LEU A 192 24.65 1.85 9.09
C LEU A 192 25.50 1.44 10.31
N LEU A 193 26.76 1.87 10.36
CA LEU A 193 27.65 1.63 11.50
C LEU A 193 27.54 2.73 12.60
N SER A 194 26.67 3.72 12.41
CA SER A 194 26.45 4.78 13.38
C SER A 194 25.86 4.25 14.68
N LYS A 195 26.25 4.85 15.81
CA LYS A 195 25.61 4.57 17.11
C LYS A 195 24.26 5.28 17.29
N GLN A 196 23.91 6.20 16.40
CA GLN A 196 22.67 6.96 16.45
C GLN A 196 21.58 6.24 15.66
N GLU A 197 20.54 5.81 16.35
CA GLU A 197 19.44 5.05 15.79
C GLU A 197 18.75 5.78 14.63
N ASP A 198 18.48 7.08 14.75
CA ASP A 198 17.83 7.88 13.70
C ASP A 198 18.64 7.92 12.40
N VAL A 199 19.97 7.92 12.50
CA VAL A 199 20.88 7.89 11.34
C VAL A 199 20.79 6.52 10.66
N VAL A 200 20.81 5.44 11.43
CA VAL A 200 20.66 4.07 10.92
C VAL A 200 19.29 3.89 10.26
N LEU A 201 18.22 4.37 10.87
CA LEU A 201 16.87 4.33 10.31
C LEU A 201 16.75 5.07 8.98
N SER A 202 17.38 6.27 8.89
CA SER A 202 17.37 7.02 7.62
C SER A 202 18.19 6.36 6.53
N ALA A 203 19.32 5.73 6.88
CA ALA A 203 20.12 4.93 5.96
C ALA A 203 19.33 3.75 5.40
N LEU A 204 18.65 2.98 6.27
CA LEU A 204 17.80 1.86 5.85
C LEU A 204 16.66 2.32 4.94
N ARG A 205 15.97 3.42 5.28
CA ARG A 205 14.88 3.98 4.46
C ARG A 205 15.37 4.50 3.10
N THR A 206 16.57 5.04 3.04
CA THR A 206 17.20 5.45 1.77
C THR A 206 17.49 4.23 0.89
N LEU A 207 18.04 3.16 1.46
CA LEU A 207 18.25 1.90 0.75
C LEU A 207 16.93 1.29 0.22
N VAL A 208 15.84 1.38 0.98
CA VAL A 208 14.52 0.95 0.51
C VAL A 208 14.14 1.71 -0.77
N GLY A 209 14.32 3.04 -0.80
CA GLY A 209 14.05 3.83 -2.01
C GLY A 209 14.92 3.41 -3.20
N LEU A 210 16.21 3.16 -2.96
CA LEU A 210 17.16 2.72 -4.02
C LEU A 210 16.80 1.34 -4.61
N CYS A 211 16.30 0.41 -3.78
CA CYS A 211 16.00 -0.97 -4.18
C CYS A 211 14.61 -1.13 -4.81
N THR A 212 13.67 -0.23 -4.51
CA THR A 212 12.27 -0.38 -4.94
C THR A 212 12.15 -0.45 -6.46
N GLY A 213 11.70 -1.60 -6.98
CA GLY A 213 11.46 -1.81 -8.41
C GLY A 213 12.70 -1.96 -9.30
N HIS A 214 13.92 -1.98 -8.73
CA HIS A 214 15.18 -2.01 -9.47
C HIS A 214 16.04 -3.22 -9.12
N GLN A 215 15.96 -4.28 -9.91
CA GLN A 215 16.72 -5.52 -9.73
C GLN A 215 18.23 -5.30 -9.78
N SER A 216 18.73 -4.60 -10.79
CA SER A 216 20.19 -4.40 -10.98
C SER A 216 20.82 -3.58 -9.87
N ARG A 217 20.17 -2.50 -9.42
CA ARG A 217 20.63 -1.72 -8.25
C ARG A 217 20.61 -2.56 -6.99
N THR A 218 19.53 -3.33 -6.78
CA THR A 218 19.41 -4.22 -5.62
C THR A 218 20.52 -5.26 -5.57
N MET A 219 20.83 -5.91 -6.69
CA MET A 219 21.96 -6.85 -6.77
C MET A 219 23.30 -6.20 -6.42
N ALA A 220 23.56 -5.02 -6.99
CA ALA A 220 24.79 -4.28 -6.69
C ALA A 220 24.88 -3.90 -5.21
N ILE A 221 23.78 -3.43 -4.60
CA ILE A 221 23.73 -3.07 -3.18
C ILE A 221 23.95 -4.29 -2.27
N VAL A 222 23.30 -5.43 -2.58
CA VAL A 222 23.50 -6.68 -1.81
C VAL A 222 24.95 -7.16 -1.90
N ASN A 223 25.58 -7.05 -3.08
CA ASN A 223 26.98 -7.46 -3.26
C ASN A 223 27.97 -6.52 -2.56
N GLU A 224 27.68 -5.21 -2.49
CA GLU A 224 28.56 -4.22 -1.88
C GLU A 224 28.45 -4.20 -0.35
N LEU A 225 27.24 -4.23 0.20
CA LEU A 225 27.00 -4.24 1.65
C LEU A 225 27.27 -5.60 2.29
N GLY A 226 26.93 -6.68 1.58
CA GLY A 226 26.95 -8.04 2.10
C GLY A 226 25.76 -8.36 3.01
N MET A 227 25.31 -9.61 2.96
CA MET A 227 24.17 -10.07 3.78
C MET A 227 24.52 -10.12 5.28
N ASP A 228 25.78 -10.39 5.63
CA ASP A 228 26.21 -10.43 7.04
C ASP A 228 25.97 -9.07 7.73
N GLN A 229 26.29 -7.96 7.06
CA GLN A 229 26.10 -6.63 7.63
C GLN A 229 24.60 -6.30 7.78
N LEU A 230 23.78 -6.59 6.79
CA LEU A 230 22.35 -6.35 6.83
C LEU A 230 21.67 -7.18 7.92
N CYS A 231 22.06 -8.44 8.07
CA CYS A 231 21.59 -9.32 9.14
C CYS A 231 22.07 -8.87 10.52
N ALA A 232 23.31 -8.39 10.64
CA ALA A 232 23.82 -7.83 11.89
C ALA A 232 23.05 -6.58 12.31
N VAL A 233 22.71 -5.68 11.39
CA VAL A 233 21.88 -4.50 11.67
C VAL A 233 20.47 -4.93 12.12
N MET A 234 19.86 -5.91 11.45
CA MET A 234 18.55 -6.43 11.82
C MET A 234 18.57 -7.11 13.19
N GLY A 235 19.67 -7.77 13.54
CA GLY A 235 19.88 -8.45 14.83
C GLY A 235 20.32 -7.57 16.00
N SER A 236 20.54 -6.26 15.81
CA SER A 236 21.24 -5.37 16.75
C SER A 236 20.50 -5.02 18.04
N GLY A 237 19.22 -5.30 18.17
CA GLY A 237 18.48 -5.16 19.42
C GLY A 237 17.49 -4.00 19.50
N ALA A 238 17.64 -2.94 18.69
CA ALA A 238 16.65 -1.87 18.62
C ALA A 238 15.46 -2.32 17.75
N SER A 239 14.26 -2.37 18.32
CA SER A 239 13.04 -2.86 17.64
C SER A 239 12.76 -2.10 16.35
N ALA A 240 12.88 -0.76 16.35
CA ALA A 240 12.65 0.06 15.17
C ALA A 240 13.67 -0.20 14.05
N VAL A 241 14.95 -0.41 14.40
CA VAL A 241 16.01 -0.74 13.42
C VAL A 241 15.77 -2.13 12.83
N SER A 242 15.45 -3.12 13.67
CA SER A 242 15.14 -4.49 13.22
C SER A 242 13.97 -4.51 12.24
N LEU A 243 12.91 -3.74 12.51
CA LEU A 243 11.75 -3.61 11.63
C LEU A 243 12.09 -2.92 10.31
N ALA A 244 12.86 -1.84 10.35
CA ALA A 244 13.29 -1.11 9.16
C ALA A 244 14.22 -1.97 8.26
N ALA A 245 15.13 -2.74 8.86
CA ALA A 245 15.99 -3.68 8.16
C ALA A 245 15.18 -4.85 7.55
N CYS A 246 14.18 -5.35 8.28
CA CYS A 246 13.23 -6.35 7.79
C CYS A 246 12.49 -5.84 6.54
N HIS A 247 11.99 -4.59 6.58
CA HIS A 247 11.32 -3.97 5.42
C HIS A 247 12.28 -3.80 4.23
N LEU A 248 13.53 -3.38 4.46
CA LEU A 248 14.54 -3.30 3.41
C LEU A 248 14.77 -4.67 2.74
N LEU A 249 15.00 -5.72 3.53
CA LEU A 249 15.20 -7.07 3.00
C LEU A 249 13.97 -7.58 2.25
N GLN A 250 12.76 -7.25 2.72
CA GLN A 250 11.53 -7.56 1.98
C GLN A 250 11.51 -6.90 0.60
N VAL A 251 11.82 -5.60 0.50
CA VAL A 251 11.89 -4.88 -0.78
C VAL A 251 12.97 -5.46 -1.70
N MET A 252 14.12 -5.85 -1.13
CA MET A 252 15.17 -6.53 -1.89
C MET A 252 14.69 -7.87 -2.46
N PHE A 253 13.99 -8.69 -1.66
CA PHE A 253 13.38 -9.93 -2.13
C PHE A 253 12.37 -9.70 -3.26
N GLU A 254 11.53 -8.69 -3.13
CA GLU A 254 10.52 -8.33 -4.14
C GLU A 254 11.19 -7.89 -5.44
N ALA A 255 12.17 -6.98 -5.38
CA ALA A 255 12.90 -6.48 -6.54
C ALA A 255 13.62 -7.61 -7.30
N LEU A 256 14.28 -8.52 -6.59
CA LEU A 256 14.95 -9.68 -7.19
C LEU A 256 13.94 -10.66 -7.81
N THR A 257 12.79 -10.87 -7.17
CA THR A 257 11.77 -11.80 -7.65
C THR A 257 11.00 -11.24 -8.86
N GLU A 258 10.67 -9.94 -8.87
CA GLU A 258 9.99 -9.29 -10.00
C GLU A 258 10.88 -9.20 -11.25
N GLY A 259 12.18 -8.96 -11.07
CA GLY A 259 13.13 -8.99 -12.16
C GLY A 259 13.14 -10.35 -12.87
N MET A 260 13.14 -11.44 -12.12
CA MET A 260 13.03 -12.81 -12.65
C MET A 260 11.72 -13.03 -13.42
N LYS A 261 10.59 -12.47 -12.96
CA LYS A 261 9.31 -12.56 -13.69
C LYS A 261 9.31 -11.79 -15.01
N ARG A 262 10.04 -10.67 -15.11
CA ARG A 262 10.15 -9.87 -16.34
C ARG A 262 11.01 -10.58 -17.39
N GLU A 263 12.08 -11.24 -16.98
CA GLU A 263 12.94 -12.02 -17.89
C GLU A 263 12.22 -13.22 -18.50
N ILE A 264 11.24 -13.81 -17.80
CA ILE A 264 10.48 -14.97 -18.24
C ILE A 264 9.36 -14.59 -19.23
N ARG A 265 8.79 -13.39 -19.16
CA ARG A 265 7.72 -12.94 -20.09
C ARG A 265 8.10 -12.96 -21.56
N GLY A 266 9.37 -13.18 -21.89
CA GLY A 266 9.88 -13.33 -23.26
C GLY A 266 10.21 -14.76 -23.70
N LYS A 267 10.06 -15.79 -22.85
CA LYS A 267 10.33 -17.20 -23.14
C LYS A 267 9.22 -18.05 -22.55
N ASP A 268 8.83 -19.13 -23.26
CA ASP A 268 7.72 -20.03 -22.91
C ASP A 268 7.40 -20.15 -21.41
N GLU A 269 6.14 -19.86 -21.04
CA GLU A 269 5.60 -19.69 -19.68
C GLU A 269 5.66 -20.95 -18.77
N ALA A 270 6.37 -21.99 -19.14
CA ALA A 270 6.26 -23.32 -18.55
C ALA A 270 7.21 -23.64 -17.38
N ILE A 271 8.31 -22.85 -17.18
CA ILE A 271 9.32 -23.18 -16.17
C ILE A 271 9.66 -21.92 -15.35
N LEU A 272 9.31 -21.93 -14.05
CA LEU A 272 9.87 -20.95 -13.11
C LEU A 272 11.37 -21.25 -12.96
N PRO A 273 12.25 -20.25 -13.16
CA PRO A 273 13.66 -20.48 -12.92
C PRO A 273 13.89 -20.84 -11.46
N GLU A 274 14.88 -21.69 -11.21
CA GLU A 274 15.37 -21.94 -9.87
C GLU A 274 15.67 -20.61 -9.15
N PRO A 275 15.43 -20.51 -7.83
CA PRO A 275 15.75 -19.31 -7.06
C PRO A 275 17.20 -18.90 -7.31
N SER A 276 17.43 -17.62 -7.60
CA SER A 276 18.78 -17.12 -7.87
C SER A 276 19.73 -17.44 -6.70
N LYS A 277 21.02 -17.49 -6.98
CA LYS A 277 22.05 -17.73 -5.97
C LYS A 277 21.97 -16.71 -4.83
N GLU A 278 21.66 -15.47 -5.18
CA GLU A 278 21.49 -14.37 -4.22
C GLU A 278 20.29 -14.61 -3.30
N LEU A 279 19.17 -15.04 -3.85
CA LEU A 279 17.97 -15.33 -3.07
C LEU A 279 18.21 -16.48 -2.06
N ARG A 280 18.86 -17.57 -2.49
CA ARG A 280 19.23 -18.68 -1.60
C ARG A 280 20.23 -18.22 -0.53
N SER A 281 21.17 -17.33 -0.90
CA SER A 281 22.12 -16.74 0.06
C SER A 281 21.39 -15.93 1.13
N MET A 282 20.44 -15.07 0.74
CA MET A 282 19.62 -14.29 1.68
C MET A 282 18.86 -15.21 2.65
N LEU A 283 18.17 -16.21 2.13
CA LEU A 283 17.43 -17.17 2.94
C LEU A 283 18.34 -17.96 3.91
N ARG A 284 19.53 -18.34 3.48
CA ARG A 284 20.50 -19.02 4.34
C ARG A 284 20.90 -18.16 5.54
N HIS A 285 21.21 -16.89 5.32
CA HIS A 285 21.57 -15.96 6.40
C HIS A 285 20.40 -15.78 7.37
N LEU A 286 19.16 -15.66 6.88
CA LEU A 286 17.98 -15.60 7.74
C LEU A 286 17.83 -16.87 8.59
N LEU A 287 18.04 -18.06 8.01
CA LEU A 287 17.98 -19.33 8.73
C LEU A 287 19.08 -19.46 9.81
N GLU A 288 20.29 -18.87 9.56
CA GLU A 288 21.36 -18.83 10.57
C GLU A 288 21.01 -17.88 11.73
N MET A 289 20.28 -16.79 11.49
CA MET A 289 19.85 -15.86 12.53
C MET A 289 18.87 -16.51 13.53
N ILE A 290 18.10 -17.49 13.10
CA ILE A 290 17.04 -18.09 13.95
C ILE A 290 17.60 -18.66 15.27
N PRO A 291 18.58 -19.59 15.31
CA PRO A 291 19.11 -20.16 16.55
C PRO A 291 20.24 -19.30 17.16
N ALA A 292 20.74 -18.27 16.48
CA ALA A 292 21.95 -17.55 16.88
C ALA A 292 21.78 -16.81 18.23
N PRO A 293 22.62 -17.06 19.26
CA PRO A 293 22.45 -16.46 20.58
C PRO A 293 22.73 -14.95 20.61
N ASN A 294 23.53 -14.44 19.66
CA ASN A 294 23.88 -13.03 19.54
C ASN A 294 22.84 -12.17 18.78
N VAL A 295 21.79 -12.79 18.27
CA VAL A 295 20.69 -12.10 17.61
C VAL A 295 19.63 -11.74 18.64
N SER A 296 19.20 -10.46 18.62
CA SER A 296 18.14 -9.98 19.49
C SER A 296 16.81 -10.67 19.22
N GLY A 297 15.91 -10.68 20.21
CA GLY A 297 14.55 -11.21 20.04
C GLY A 297 13.81 -10.57 18.87
N PRO A 298 13.69 -9.22 18.78
CA PRO A 298 13.06 -8.54 17.65
C PRO A 298 13.72 -8.84 16.29
N GLY A 299 15.05 -8.97 16.25
CA GLY A 299 15.77 -9.34 15.04
C GLY A 299 15.45 -10.74 14.56
N ARG A 300 15.34 -11.69 15.52
CA ARG A 300 14.92 -13.08 15.23
C ARG A 300 13.50 -13.15 14.71
N ASP A 301 12.57 -12.45 15.34
CA ASP A 301 11.17 -12.38 14.89
C ASP A 301 11.08 -11.77 13.48
N SER A 302 11.92 -10.76 13.18
CA SER A 302 12.02 -10.17 11.85
C SER A 302 12.53 -11.16 10.80
N ALA A 303 13.52 -11.98 11.14
CA ALA A 303 14.02 -13.05 10.25
C ALA A 303 12.94 -14.11 9.98
N ILE A 304 12.24 -14.56 11.02
CA ILE A 304 11.11 -15.51 10.89
C ILE A 304 10.00 -14.89 10.03
N ASN A 305 9.65 -13.62 10.25
CA ASN A 305 8.63 -12.91 9.47
C ASN A 305 8.98 -12.83 7.97
N LEU A 306 10.23 -12.56 7.62
CA LEU A 306 10.70 -12.58 6.23
C LEU A 306 10.55 -13.97 5.61
N LEU A 307 10.91 -15.02 6.32
CA LEU A 307 10.71 -16.41 5.85
C LEU A 307 9.22 -16.72 5.64
N VAL A 308 8.36 -16.33 6.58
CA VAL A 308 6.89 -16.48 6.45
C VAL A 308 6.34 -15.78 5.21
N LYS A 309 6.86 -14.60 4.86
CA LYS A 309 6.41 -13.82 3.69
C LYS A 309 6.97 -14.36 2.38
N GLN A 310 8.20 -14.87 2.37
CA GLN A 310 8.93 -15.17 1.13
C GLN A 310 8.93 -16.65 0.72
N VAL A 311 8.74 -17.58 1.67
CA VAL A 311 8.88 -19.01 1.38
C VAL A 311 7.71 -19.63 0.63
N PRO A 312 6.43 -19.36 0.93
CA PRO A 312 5.34 -19.86 0.09
C PRO A 312 5.19 -19.00 -1.15
N ARG A 313 5.75 -19.44 -2.27
CA ARG A 313 5.57 -18.78 -3.55
C ARG A 313 4.29 -19.27 -4.23
N LYS A 314 3.22 -18.48 -4.17
CA LYS A 314 2.02 -18.71 -4.97
C LYS A 314 2.30 -18.39 -6.43
N SER A 315 2.66 -19.40 -7.24
CA SER A 315 2.59 -19.31 -8.69
C SER A 315 1.21 -19.78 -9.16
N LEU A 316 0.53 -18.98 -10.00
CA LEU A 316 -0.83 -19.23 -10.45
C LEU A 316 -0.96 -20.45 -11.37
N LYS A 317 0.11 -20.92 -12.02
CA LYS A 317 0.04 -21.97 -13.04
C LYS A 317 0.83 -23.27 -12.74
N ASN A 318 1.86 -23.18 -11.91
CA ASN A 318 2.61 -24.37 -11.48
C ASN A 318 3.23 -24.08 -10.10
N PRO A 319 2.58 -24.54 -9.05
CA PRO A 319 3.08 -24.31 -7.72
C PRO A 319 4.35 -25.15 -7.52
N ASP A 320 5.50 -24.53 -7.60
CA ASP A 320 6.78 -25.15 -7.27
C ASP A 320 7.04 -24.96 -5.76
N ASN A 321 7.13 -26.07 -5.02
CA ASN A 321 7.45 -26.07 -3.59
C ASN A 321 8.95 -26.33 -3.30
N SER A 322 9.81 -26.32 -4.32
CA SER A 322 11.24 -26.60 -4.20
C SER A 322 11.93 -25.71 -3.15
N LEU A 323 11.49 -24.45 -3.05
CA LEU A 323 12.04 -23.52 -2.06
C LEU A 323 11.63 -23.89 -0.63
N ALA A 324 10.38 -24.30 -0.41
CA ALA A 324 9.92 -24.78 0.89
C ALA A 324 10.67 -26.05 1.31
N LEU A 325 10.84 -27.01 0.41
CA LEU A 325 11.62 -28.22 0.65
C LEU A 325 13.09 -27.90 0.99
N TRP A 326 13.68 -26.94 0.27
CA TRP A 326 15.06 -26.50 0.58
C TRP A 326 15.15 -25.84 1.95
N VAL A 327 14.17 -24.98 2.32
CA VAL A 327 14.14 -24.33 3.64
C VAL A 327 13.93 -25.38 4.75
N ILE A 328 13.10 -26.40 4.52
CA ILE A 328 12.90 -27.53 5.46
C ILE A 328 14.22 -28.27 5.66
N ASP A 329 14.90 -28.64 4.57
CA ASP A 329 16.18 -29.36 4.63
C ASP A 329 17.26 -28.58 5.40
N GLN A 330 17.39 -27.30 5.14
CA GLN A 330 18.44 -26.46 5.74
C GLN A 330 18.08 -25.87 7.11
N GLY A 331 16.80 -25.75 7.43
CA GLY A 331 16.33 -24.91 8.53
C GLY A 331 15.39 -25.58 9.54
N LEU A 332 14.75 -26.72 9.24
CA LEU A 332 13.73 -27.28 10.14
C LEU A 332 14.27 -27.53 11.57
N LYS A 333 15.45 -28.13 11.72
CA LYS A 333 16.07 -28.37 13.03
C LYS A 333 16.36 -27.06 13.78
N LYS A 334 16.75 -25.99 13.07
CA LYS A 334 17.00 -24.67 13.66
C LYS A 334 15.71 -24.03 14.17
N MET A 335 14.61 -24.19 13.44
CA MET A 335 13.29 -23.73 13.85
C MET A 335 12.77 -24.51 15.06
N LEU A 336 12.90 -25.84 15.06
CA LEU A 336 12.52 -26.68 16.18
C LEU A 336 13.35 -26.39 17.43
N GLN A 337 14.63 -26.03 17.28
CA GLN A 337 15.48 -25.59 18.39
C GLN A 337 14.93 -24.36 19.08
N VAL A 338 14.52 -23.37 18.33
CA VAL A 338 13.90 -22.15 18.87
C VAL A 338 12.50 -22.43 19.41
N ALA A 339 11.70 -23.27 18.72
CA ALA A 339 10.39 -23.70 19.18
C ALA A 339 10.45 -24.40 20.55
N GLY A 340 11.52 -25.17 20.81
CA GLY A 340 11.75 -25.86 22.10
C GLY A 340 12.52 -25.03 23.14
N THR A 341 12.86 -23.76 22.85
CA THR A 341 13.56 -22.91 23.80
C THR A 341 12.61 -22.46 24.90
N VAL A 342 13.00 -22.68 26.17
CA VAL A 342 12.31 -22.15 27.37
C VAL A 342 13.16 -21.01 27.91
N ALA A 343 12.58 -19.80 27.98
CA ALA A 343 13.32 -18.58 28.29
C ALA A 343 14.02 -18.58 29.64
N GLU A 344 13.46 -19.27 30.60
CA GLU A 344 13.96 -19.38 31.98
C GLU A 344 15.10 -20.38 32.13
N LEU A 345 15.33 -21.28 31.16
CA LEU A 345 16.48 -22.17 31.15
C LEU A 345 17.73 -21.44 30.62
N SER A 346 18.86 -21.50 31.34
CA SER A 346 20.05 -20.68 31.24
C SER A 346 20.82 -20.69 29.90
N GLU A 347 20.43 -21.53 28.94
CA GLU A 347 21.11 -21.67 27.64
C GLU A 347 20.09 -21.63 26.49
N GLY A 348 19.71 -20.43 26.07
CA GLY A 348 18.86 -20.26 24.91
C GLY A 348 19.07 -18.90 24.24
N PRO A 349 18.70 -18.79 22.96
CA PRO A 349 18.70 -17.49 22.28
C PRO A 349 17.65 -16.56 22.92
N PRO A 350 17.87 -15.23 22.92
CA PRO A 350 16.88 -14.28 23.40
C PRO A 350 15.55 -14.41 22.63
N LEU A 351 14.43 -14.51 23.34
CA LEU A 351 13.09 -14.64 22.77
C LEU A 351 12.25 -13.40 23.09
N THR A 352 11.25 -13.12 22.26
CA THR A 352 10.13 -12.22 22.57
C THR A 352 8.88 -13.03 22.89
N GLU A 353 7.85 -12.39 23.37
CA GLU A 353 6.51 -12.98 23.55
C GLU A 353 5.91 -13.55 22.24
N ASN A 354 6.39 -13.07 21.08
CA ASN A 354 5.89 -13.44 19.74
C ASN A 354 6.67 -14.60 19.10
N THR A 355 7.87 -14.92 19.58
CA THR A 355 8.79 -15.82 18.87
C THR A 355 8.21 -17.22 18.66
N HIS A 356 7.63 -17.86 19.70
CA HIS A 356 7.04 -19.19 19.60
C HIS A 356 5.86 -19.24 18.61
N MET A 357 4.97 -18.23 18.65
CA MET A 357 3.88 -18.13 17.70
C MET A 357 4.38 -17.88 16.27
N SER A 358 5.39 -17.03 16.09
CA SER A 358 6.00 -16.79 14.78
C SER A 358 6.62 -18.07 14.21
N CYS A 359 7.27 -18.88 15.05
CA CYS A 359 7.77 -20.21 14.68
C CYS A 359 6.63 -21.14 14.26
N SER A 360 5.53 -21.21 15.02
CA SER A 360 4.40 -22.06 14.66
C SER A 360 3.77 -21.68 13.33
N VAL A 361 3.65 -20.37 13.05
CA VAL A 361 3.15 -19.85 11.75
C VAL A 361 4.08 -20.24 10.60
N LEU A 362 5.40 -20.11 10.78
CA LEU A 362 6.37 -20.51 9.76
C LEU A 362 6.32 -22.02 9.49
N LEU A 363 6.32 -22.83 10.54
CA LEU A 363 6.23 -24.30 10.43
C LEU A 363 4.92 -24.74 9.75
N SER A 364 3.77 -24.10 10.10
CA SER A 364 2.49 -24.35 9.43
C SER A 364 2.56 -24.03 7.94
N LYS A 365 3.10 -22.84 7.56
CA LYS A 365 3.20 -22.46 6.16
C LYS A 365 4.10 -23.38 5.35
N LEU A 366 5.20 -23.85 5.92
CA LEU A 366 6.07 -24.82 5.27
C LEU A 366 5.34 -26.15 5.07
N TYR A 367 4.60 -26.60 6.07
CA TYR A 367 3.83 -27.84 6.01
C TYR A 367 2.68 -27.75 4.99
N ASP A 368 1.95 -26.64 4.96
CA ASP A 368 0.84 -26.41 4.04
C ASP A 368 1.31 -26.31 2.56
N ASP A 369 2.57 -25.94 2.33
CA ASP A 369 3.17 -25.88 0.99
C ASP A 369 3.63 -27.25 0.46
N LEU A 370 3.63 -28.30 1.33
CA LEU A 370 3.96 -29.66 0.94
C LEU A 370 2.81 -30.29 0.13
N LYS A 371 3.16 -30.93 -0.99
CA LYS A 371 2.17 -31.39 -1.97
C LYS A 371 1.92 -32.88 -1.96
N SER A 372 2.96 -33.66 -1.66
CA SER A 372 2.86 -35.12 -1.63
C SER A 372 2.81 -35.66 -0.22
N ASP A 373 2.11 -36.79 -0.05
CA ASP A 373 2.06 -37.49 1.24
C ASP A 373 3.45 -37.89 1.72
N LYS A 374 4.34 -38.26 0.80
CA LYS A 374 5.74 -38.61 1.11
C LYS A 374 6.52 -37.43 1.72
N GLU A 375 6.30 -36.19 1.20
CA GLU A 375 6.92 -34.99 1.77
C GLU A 375 6.39 -34.72 3.17
N ARG A 376 5.10 -34.87 3.39
CA ARG A 376 4.45 -34.73 4.70
C ARG A 376 4.94 -35.78 5.70
N GLU A 377 5.00 -37.05 5.30
CA GLU A 377 5.55 -38.13 6.11
C GLU A 377 7.00 -37.86 6.52
N ASN A 378 7.82 -37.36 5.59
CA ASN A 378 9.20 -36.98 5.90
C ASN A 378 9.26 -35.82 6.91
N PHE A 379 8.41 -34.80 6.75
CA PHE A 379 8.32 -33.70 7.72
C PHE A 379 7.90 -34.21 9.10
N HIS A 380 6.89 -35.08 9.20
CA HIS A 380 6.46 -35.74 10.43
C HIS A 380 7.61 -36.49 11.10
N LYS A 381 8.30 -37.32 10.34
CA LYS A 381 9.43 -38.11 10.81
C LYS A 381 10.53 -37.25 11.40
N LEU A 382 10.94 -36.17 10.70
CA LEU A 382 11.98 -35.26 11.19
C LEU A 382 11.58 -34.55 12.48
N CYS A 383 10.33 -34.12 12.63
CA CYS A 383 9.82 -33.52 13.85
C CYS A 383 9.73 -34.53 14.99
N GLU A 384 9.26 -35.74 14.70
CA GLU A 384 9.16 -36.83 15.70
C GLU A 384 10.53 -37.26 16.20
N GLU A 385 11.50 -37.46 15.30
CA GLU A 385 12.89 -37.80 15.67
C GLU A 385 13.50 -36.71 16.58
N TYR A 386 13.30 -35.44 16.25
CA TYR A 386 13.78 -34.31 17.05
C TYR A 386 13.17 -34.32 18.46
N VAL A 387 11.85 -34.45 18.57
CA VAL A 387 11.13 -34.48 19.85
C VAL A 387 11.54 -35.67 20.70
N GLN A 388 11.61 -36.88 20.12
CA GLN A 388 12.02 -38.09 20.82
C GLN A 388 13.48 -38.03 21.29
N GLU A 389 14.39 -37.47 20.46
CA GLU A 389 15.79 -37.28 20.85
C GLU A 389 15.88 -36.45 22.14
N HIS A 390 15.18 -35.31 22.19
CA HIS A 390 15.21 -34.41 23.35
C HIS A 390 14.48 -35.03 24.55
N PHE A 391 13.35 -35.67 24.32
CA PHE A 391 12.57 -36.30 25.40
C PHE A 391 13.32 -37.46 26.13
N ARG A 392 14.16 -38.19 25.41
CA ARG A 392 14.99 -39.27 25.92
C ARG A 392 16.28 -38.83 26.61
N ARG A 393 16.67 -37.54 26.44
CA ARG A 393 17.87 -37.01 27.13
C ARG A 393 17.72 -37.13 28.65
N PRO A 394 18.80 -37.51 29.36
CA PRO A 394 18.77 -37.56 30.82
C PRO A 394 18.56 -36.15 31.38
N GLY A 395 17.74 -36.06 32.43
CA GLY A 395 17.39 -34.80 33.07
C GLY A 395 16.04 -34.22 32.61
N LEU A 396 15.67 -33.12 33.26
CA LEU A 396 14.37 -32.50 33.07
C LEU A 396 14.35 -31.50 31.91
N ASP A 397 15.47 -30.84 31.65
CA ASP A 397 15.60 -29.82 30.59
C ASP A 397 15.26 -30.36 29.20
N GLY A 398 15.74 -31.58 28.89
CA GLY A 398 15.41 -32.23 27.62
C GLY A 398 13.91 -32.49 27.47
N LYS A 399 13.25 -32.92 28.53
CA LYS A 399 11.80 -33.15 28.55
C LYS A 399 11.04 -31.85 28.40
N LEU A 400 11.43 -30.76 29.08
CA LEU A 400 10.81 -29.46 28.99
C LEU A 400 10.93 -28.91 27.57
N ARG A 401 12.10 -29.00 26.93
CA ARG A 401 12.32 -28.58 25.54
C ARG A 401 11.47 -29.40 24.57
N ALA A 402 11.35 -30.68 24.76
CA ALA A 402 10.49 -31.56 23.95
C ALA A 402 9.01 -31.18 24.11
N ILE A 403 8.53 -30.97 25.33
CA ILE A 403 7.15 -30.57 25.60
C ILE A 403 6.87 -29.18 25.03
N GLN A 404 7.81 -28.23 25.17
CA GLN A 404 7.67 -26.90 24.57
C GLN A 404 7.61 -26.95 23.03
N THR A 405 8.45 -27.79 22.39
CA THR A 405 8.40 -28.05 20.94
C THR A 405 7.04 -28.59 20.53
N VAL A 406 6.53 -29.60 21.24
CA VAL A 406 5.19 -30.16 20.97
C VAL A 406 4.10 -29.12 21.14
N SER A 407 4.19 -28.28 22.18
CA SER A 407 3.24 -27.17 22.41
C SER A 407 3.19 -26.19 21.21
N VAL A 408 4.34 -25.82 20.63
CA VAL A 408 4.43 -24.96 19.43
C VAL A 408 3.88 -25.68 18.20
N LEU A 409 4.19 -26.97 18.02
CA LEU A 409 3.66 -27.75 16.89
C LEU A 409 2.14 -27.98 16.99
N LEU A 410 1.57 -28.05 18.18
CA LEU A 410 0.12 -28.13 18.41
C LEU A 410 -0.60 -26.81 18.02
N GLN A 411 0.09 -25.67 18.12
CA GLN A 411 -0.42 -24.39 17.58
C GLN A 411 -0.36 -24.37 16.05
N GLY A 412 0.68 -25.00 15.47
CA GLY A 412 0.79 -25.19 14.02
C GLY A 412 2.17 -25.74 13.61
N PRO A 413 2.19 -26.75 12.72
CA PRO A 413 1.09 -27.52 12.14
C PRO A 413 0.49 -28.54 13.12
N SER A 414 -0.79 -28.41 13.39
CA SER A 414 -1.47 -29.19 14.46
C SER A 414 -1.42 -30.72 14.26
N ASP A 415 -1.41 -31.23 13.03
CA ASP A 415 -1.32 -32.64 12.72
C ASP A 415 0.02 -33.23 13.16
N VAL A 416 1.11 -32.51 12.90
CA VAL A 416 2.46 -32.87 13.37
C VAL A 416 2.53 -32.81 14.89
N GLY A 417 1.99 -31.77 15.53
CA GLY A 417 1.90 -31.63 16.96
C GLY A 417 1.12 -32.79 17.61
N ASN A 418 0.06 -33.26 16.97
CA ASN A 418 -0.74 -34.39 17.44
C ASN A 418 0.03 -35.70 17.38
N ILE A 419 0.80 -35.96 16.34
CA ILE A 419 1.62 -37.17 16.20
C ILE A 419 2.76 -37.16 17.24
N THR A 420 3.45 -36.01 17.35
CA THR A 420 4.56 -35.88 18.33
C THR A 420 4.10 -35.98 19.77
N LEU A 421 2.87 -35.56 20.08
CA LEU A 421 2.27 -35.74 21.42
C LEU A 421 1.98 -37.21 21.75
N GLU A 422 1.80 -38.10 20.77
CA GLU A 422 1.58 -39.54 20.93
C GLU A 422 2.87 -40.29 21.31
N THR A 423 4.01 -39.61 21.39
CA THR A 423 5.25 -40.19 21.93
C THR A 423 5.00 -40.81 23.33
N SER A 424 5.44 -42.06 23.51
CA SER A 424 5.22 -42.80 24.76
C SER A 424 5.71 -42.02 25.98
N GLY A 425 4.83 -41.84 26.98
CA GLY A 425 5.11 -41.13 28.23
C GLY A 425 5.03 -39.58 28.13
N MET A 426 4.77 -39.01 26.96
CA MET A 426 4.71 -37.56 26.81
C MET A 426 3.54 -36.95 27.58
N MET A 427 2.32 -37.48 27.44
CA MET A 427 1.16 -37.00 28.19
C MET A 427 1.29 -37.19 29.69
N ASP A 428 1.86 -38.31 30.12
CA ASP A 428 2.12 -38.56 31.57
C ASP A 428 3.11 -37.54 32.12
N ALA A 429 4.15 -37.19 31.36
CA ALA A 429 5.10 -36.15 31.74
C ALA A 429 4.42 -34.77 31.82
N VAL A 430 3.55 -34.40 30.83
CA VAL A 430 2.81 -33.15 30.87
C VAL A 430 1.92 -33.05 32.09
N ILE A 431 1.16 -34.11 32.41
CA ILE A 431 0.27 -34.13 33.59
C ILE A 431 1.08 -34.03 34.88
N SER A 432 2.18 -34.78 34.97
CA SER A 432 3.07 -34.78 36.17
C SER A 432 3.69 -33.40 36.41
N LEU A 433 4.14 -32.73 35.34
CA LEU A 433 4.74 -31.38 35.41
C LEU A 433 3.73 -30.28 35.72
N CYS A 434 2.47 -30.46 35.39
CA CYS A 434 1.40 -29.55 35.86
C CYS A 434 1.29 -29.50 37.37
N ALA A 435 1.64 -30.59 38.06
CA ALA A 435 1.65 -30.70 39.54
C ALA A 435 3.01 -30.37 40.19
N SER A 436 4.01 -29.93 39.39
CA SER A 436 5.34 -29.54 39.90
C SER A 436 5.27 -28.30 40.79
N GLU A 437 6.18 -28.15 41.72
CA GLU A 437 6.34 -26.93 42.52
C GLU A 437 7.06 -25.79 41.73
N ASP A 438 7.81 -26.15 40.69
CA ASP A 438 8.50 -25.16 39.82
C ASP A 438 7.54 -24.51 38.84
N VAL A 439 7.50 -23.18 38.88
CA VAL A 439 6.60 -22.35 38.07
C VAL A 439 6.86 -22.52 36.58
N THR A 440 8.13 -22.63 36.16
CA THR A 440 8.49 -22.78 34.73
C THR A 440 8.02 -24.15 34.23
N HIS A 441 8.20 -25.19 35.00
CA HIS A 441 7.72 -26.54 34.68
C HIS A 441 6.20 -26.59 34.55
N GLN A 442 5.48 -25.96 35.50
CA GLN A 442 4.03 -25.84 35.43
C GLN A 442 3.57 -25.06 34.17
N GLN A 443 4.23 -23.94 33.86
CA GLN A 443 3.84 -23.10 32.74
C GLN A 443 3.97 -23.85 31.42
N VAL A 444 5.11 -24.50 31.15
CA VAL A 444 5.34 -25.29 29.94
C VAL A 444 4.31 -26.42 29.81
N ALA A 445 4.04 -27.12 30.92
CA ALA A 445 3.11 -28.24 30.93
C ALA A 445 1.65 -27.80 30.73
N VAL A 446 1.22 -26.74 31.39
CA VAL A 446 -0.14 -26.19 31.25
C VAL A 446 -0.38 -25.70 29.84
N GLU A 447 0.58 -25.00 29.19
CA GLU A 447 0.49 -24.59 27.79
C GLU A 447 0.31 -25.79 26.85
N ALA A 448 1.14 -26.84 27.01
CA ALA A 448 1.02 -28.04 26.20
C ALA A 448 -0.33 -28.75 26.40
N LEU A 449 -0.83 -28.81 27.64
CA LEU A 449 -2.15 -29.38 27.95
C LEU A 449 -3.29 -28.64 27.27
N ILE A 450 -3.25 -27.29 27.30
CA ILE A 450 -4.27 -26.42 26.65
C ILE A 450 -4.24 -26.63 25.15
N HIS A 451 -3.07 -26.68 24.54
CA HIS A 451 -2.97 -26.87 23.08
C HIS A 451 -3.40 -28.30 22.68
N ALA A 452 -3.10 -29.30 23.50
CA ALA A 452 -3.55 -30.67 23.28
C ALA A 452 -5.08 -30.84 23.29
N ALA A 453 -5.80 -30.00 24.02
CA ALA A 453 -7.26 -30.01 24.09
C ALA A 453 -7.99 -29.64 22.81
N GLY A 454 -7.28 -29.33 21.71
CA GLY A 454 -7.88 -28.94 20.42
C GLY A 454 -8.62 -30.05 19.66
N LYS A 455 -8.34 -31.35 19.92
CA LYS A 455 -9.07 -32.49 19.32
C LYS A 455 -10.18 -33.01 20.25
N ALA A 456 -11.38 -33.22 19.69
CA ALA A 456 -12.56 -33.66 20.46
C ALA A 456 -12.33 -34.90 21.31
N LYS A 457 -11.68 -35.95 20.79
CA LYS A 457 -11.36 -37.16 21.55
C LYS A 457 -10.45 -36.91 22.74
N ARG A 458 -9.44 -36.01 22.59
CA ARG A 458 -8.54 -35.62 23.68
C ARG A 458 -9.20 -34.66 24.64
N ALA A 459 -10.04 -33.73 24.12
CA ALA A 459 -10.82 -32.87 24.97
C ALA A 459 -11.68 -33.66 25.94
N SER A 460 -12.32 -34.76 25.50
CA SER A 460 -13.07 -35.66 26.37
C SER A 460 -12.19 -36.36 27.43
N PHE A 461 -11.01 -36.83 27.04
CA PHE A 461 -10.04 -37.43 27.98
C PHE A 461 -9.52 -36.39 29.00
N ILE A 462 -9.16 -35.19 28.54
CA ILE A 462 -8.68 -34.10 29.39
C ILE A 462 -9.82 -33.60 30.28
N THR A 463 -11.07 -33.56 29.80
CA THR A 463 -12.25 -33.21 30.60
C THR A 463 -12.42 -34.20 31.75
N ALA A 464 -12.29 -35.48 31.49
CA ALA A 464 -12.42 -36.51 32.53
C ALA A 464 -11.30 -36.48 33.59
N ASN A 465 -10.06 -36.20 33.18
CA ASN A 465 -8.88 -36.36 34.06
C ASN A 465 -8.22 -35.00 34.41
N GLY A 466 -8.34 -33.96 33.57
CA GLY A 466 -7.63 -32.68 33.68
C GLY A 466 -8.44 -31.54 34.23
N VAL A 467 -9.80 -31.57 34.18
CA VAL A 467 -10.64 -30.45 34.66
C VAL A 467 -10.41 -30.18 36.15
N ALA A 468 -10.29 -31.25 36.96
CA ALA A 468 -10.01 -31.10 38.38
C ALA A 468 -8.65 -30.46 38.63
N LEU A 469 -7.62 -30.85 37.86
CA LEU A 469 -6.27 -30.29 37.91
C LEU A 469 -6.27 -28.80 37.51
N LEU A 470 -6.92 -28.44 36.40
CA LEU A 470 -7.02 -27.04 35.96
C LEU A 470 -7.78 -26.18 36.97
N LYS A 471 -8.86 -26.70 37.60
CA LYS A 471 -9.58 -26.03 38.69
C LYS A 471 -8.71 -25.79 39.90
N ASP A 472 -7.88 -26.80 40.28
CA ASP A 472 -6.98 -26.68 41.40
C ASP A 472 -5.86 -25.68 41.13
N LEU A 473 -5.25 -25.68 39.94
CA LEU A 473 -4.26 -24.69 39.53
C LEU A 473 -4.84 -23.28 39.53
N TYR A 474 -6.05 -23.09 38.99
CA TYR A 474 -6.73 -21.79 39.00
C TYR A 474 -6.97 -21.29 40.44
N LYS A 475 -7.34 -22.17 41.40
CA LYS A 475 -7.69 -21.78 42.78
C LYS A 475 -6.48 -21.64 43.69
N LYS A 476 -5.49 -22.52 43.57
CA LYS A 476 -4.42 -22.71 44.54
C LYS A 476 -3.07 -22.10 44.12
N SER A 477 -2.82 -21.90 42.82
CA SER A 477 -1.55 -21.33 42.39
C SER A 477 -1.42 -19.88 42.86
N GLU A 478 -0.26 -19.53 43.42
CA GLU A 478 0.09 -18.15 43.77
C GLU A 478 0.53 -17.33 42.56
N ASN A 479 0.87 -17.98 41.43
CA ASN A 479 1.31 -17.35 40.23
C ASN A 479 0.11 -17.02 39.31
N ASP A 480 -0.10 -15.74 39.09
CA ASP A 480 -1.22 -15.24 38.23
C ASP A 480 -1.13 -15.70 36.79
N ARG A 481 0.06 -15.91 36.22
CA ARG A 481 0.22 -16.47 34.87
C ARG A 481 -0.36 -17.88 34.78
N ILE A 482 -0.04 -18.77 35.75
CA ILE A 482 -0.59 -20.12 35.79
C ILE A 482 -2.09 -20.10 36.02
N ARG A 483 -2.57 -19.26 36.95
CA ARG A 483 -4.01 -19.10 37.20
C ARG A 483 -4.80 -18.75 35.96
N VAL A 484 -4.36 -17.74 35.23
CA VAL A 484 -5.10 -17.30 34.00
C VAL A 484 -4.98 -18.34 32.89
N ARG A 485 -3.82 -19.03 32.75
CA ARG A 485 -3.71 -20.10 31.75
C ARG A 485 -4.59 -21.31 32.10
N ALA A 486 -4.67 -21.70 33.35
CA ALA A 486 -5.62 -22.73 33.78
C ALA A 486 -7.08 -22.32 33.51
N LEU A 487 -7.42 -21.03 33.71
CA LEU A 487 -8.72 -20.49 33.34
C LEU A 487 -9.01 -20.63 31.85
N VAL A 488 -8.05 -20.29 30.99
CA VAL A 488 -8.16 -20.44 29.52
C VAL A 488 -8.40 -21.89 29.13
N GLY A 489 -7.68 -22.83 29.76
CA GLY A 489 -7.90 -24.28 29.57
C GLY A 489 -9.34 -24.68 29.86
N LEU A 490 -9.90 -24.21 30.98
CA LEU A 490 -11.32 -24.44 31.33
C LEU A 490 -12.27 -23.83 30.31
N CYS A 491 -11.96 -22.61 29.80
CA CYS A 491 -12.76 -21.94 28.74
C CYS A 491 -12.78 -22.79 27.46
N LYS A 492 -11.61 -23.25 27.02
CA LYS A 492 -11.49 -24.08 25.82
C LYS A 492 -12.23 -25.42 25.94
N LEU A 493 -12.16 -26.09 27.07
CA LEU A 493 -12.91 -27.32 27.33
C LEU A 493 -14.41 -27.06 27.39
N GLY A 494 -14.83 -25.92 27.95
CA GLY A 494 -16.25 -25.53 28.06
C GLY A 494 -16.88 -25.18 26.74
N SER A 495 -16.08 -24.79 25.74
CA SER A 495 -16.54 -24.41 24.40
C SER A 495 -16.51 -25.55 23.37
N ALA A 496 -16.21 -26.78 23.78
CA ALA A 496 -15.99 -27.91 22.87
C ALA A 496 -17.24 -28.25 21.97
N GLY A 497 -18.42 -27.79 22.34
CA GLY A 497 -19.68 -27.91 21.55
C GLY A 497 -19.80 -26.86 20.43
N GLY A 498 -18.92 -25.87 20.35
CA GLY A 498 -19.00 -24.78 19.38
C GLY A 498 -20.27 -23.93 19.53
N THR A 499 -20.88 -23.59 18.40
CA THR A 499 -22.14 -22.79 18.34
C THR A 499 -23.40 -23.61 18.54
N ASP A 500 -23.30 -24.96 18.61
CA ASP A 500 -24.45 -25.84 18.82
C ASP A 500 -24.93 -25.77 20.27
N PHE A 501 -26.07 -25.10 20.46
CA PHE A 501 -26.66 -24.88 21.77
C PHE A 501 -26.97 -26.17 22.55
N SER A 502 -27.29 -27.27 21.86
CA SER A 502 -27.62 -28.57 22.48
C SER A 502 -26.40 -29.37 22.92
N MET A 503 -25.18 -29.03 22.47
CA MET A 503 -23.92 -29.77 22.73
C MET A 503 -23.04 -29.15 23.82
N LYS A 504 -23.64 -28.51 24.82
CA LYS A 504 -22.90 -27.88 25.92
C LYS A 504 -22.14 -28.91 26.75
N GLN A 505 -20.83 -28.73 26.91
CA GLN A 505 -19.93 -29.62 27.70
C GLN A 505 -20.03 -29.38 29.21
N PHE A 506 -20.39 -28.18 29.64
CA PHE A 506 -20.49 -27.82 31.05
C PHE A 506 -21.94 -27.51 31.45
N ALA A 507 -22.22 -27.56 32.75
CA ALA A 507 -23.54 -27.20 33.28
C ALA A 507 -23.94 -25.78 32.86
N GLU A 508 -25.23 -25.56 32.69
CA GLU A 508 -25.82 -24.30 32.32
C GLU A 508 -25.30 -23.13 33.19
N GLY A 509 -24.99 -21.99 32.56
CA GLY A 509 -24.45 -20.80 33.22
C GLY A 509 -22.98 -20.91 33.64
N SER A 510 -22.29 -22.03 33.40
CA SER A 510 -20.86 -22.19 33.73
C SER A 510 -19.99 -21.35 32.80
N THR A 511 -20.33 -21.26 31.50
CA THR A 511 -19.64 -20.45 30.48
C THR A 511 -19.70 -18.96 30.83
N LEU A 512 -20.85 -18.45 31.26
CA LEU A 512 -21.01 -17.08 31.75
C LEU A 512 -20.14 -16.78 32.97
N LYS A 513 -20.04 -17.70 33.92
CA LYS A 513 -19.17 -17.53 35.09
C LYS A 513 -17.69 -17.45 34.69
N LEU A 514 -17.24 -18.31 33.77
CA LEU A 514 -15.87 -18.27 33.23
C LEU A 514 -15.63 -16.97 32.47
N ALA A 515 -16.56 -16.52 31.63
CA ALA A 515 -16.46 -15.27 30.88
C ALA A 515 -16.37 -14.05 31.81
N LYS A 516 -17.14 -14.04 32.90
CA LYS A 516 -17.05 -12.98 33.92
C LYS A 516 -15.67 -12.95 34.59
N GLN A 517 -15.05 -14.11 34.84
CA GLN A 517 -13.70 -14.13 35.36
C GLN A 517 -12.67 -13.63 34.34
N CYS A 518 -12.80 -14.03 33.07
CA CYS A 518 -11.94 -13.51 32.00
C CYS A 518 -12.04 -11.97 31.87
N ARG A 519 -13.25 -11.41 31.91
CA ARG A 519 -13.44 -9.94 31.88
C ARG A 519 -12.82 -9.24 33.08
N LYS A 520 -12.93 -9.84 34.28
CA LYS A 520 -12.30 -9.32 35.50
C LYS A 520 -10.76 -9.24 35.35
N TRP A 521 -10.14 -10.27 34.76
CA TRP A 521 -8.71 -10.29 34.50
C TRP A 521 -8.32 -9.31 33.40
N LEU A 522 -9.11 -9.22 32.32
CA LEU A 522 -8.88 -8.31 31.18
C LEU A 522 -8.88 -6.84 31.61
N CYS A 523 -9.84 -6.43 32.44
CA CYS A 523 -9.98 -5.05 32.91
C CYS A 523 -9.03 -4.66 34.05
N ASN A 524 -8.26 -5.60 34.59
CA ASN A 524 -7.35 -5.29 35.68
C ASN A 524 -5.99 -4.80 35.15
N GLU A 525 -5.80 -3.48 35.14
CA GLU A 525 -4.58 -2.82 34.65
C GLU A 525 -3.33 -3.09 35.50
N SER A 526 -3.50 -3.59 36.75
CA SER A 526 -2.34 -3.94 37.59
C SER A 526 -1.68 -5.25 37.16
N LEU A 527 -2.33 -6.03 36.29
CA LEU A 527 -1.80 -7.29 35.80
C LEU A 527 -0.87 -7.09 34.59
N PRO A 528 0.13 -7.97 34.41
CA PRO A 528 0.97 -7.96 33.23
C PRO A 528 0.13 -8.07 31.94
N PRO A 529 0.52 -7.38 30.82
CA PRO A 529 -0.20 -7.47 29.54
C PRO A 529 -0.43 -8.90 29.06
N ALA A 530 0.49 -9.81 29.27
CA ALA A 530 0.36 -11.23 28.94
C ALA A 530 -0.85 -11.90 29.60
N SER A 531 -1.09 -11.63 30.89
CA SER A 531 -2.24 -12.19 31.61
C SER A 531 -3.57 -11.65 31.10
N ARG A 532 -3.60 -10.36 30.74
CA ARG A 532 -4.77 -9.70 30.13
C ARG A 532 -5.05 -10.27 28.74
N ARG A 533 -4.03 -10.47 27.92
CA ARG A 533 -4.11 -11.12 26.60
C ARG A 533 -4.73 -12.51 26.67
N TRP A 534 -4.24 -13.36 27.57
CA TRP A 534 -4.79 -14.71 27.77
C TRP A 534 -6.27 -14.70 28.17
N SER A 535 -6.70 -13.68 28.89
CA SER A 535 -8.12 -13.51 29.19
C SER A 535 -8.97 -13.29 27.93
N VAL A 536 -8.43 -12.56 26.91
CA VAL A 536 -9.09 -12.43 25.59
C VAL A 536 -9.13 -13.78 24.87
N GLU A 537 -8.08 -14.59 24.95
CA GLU A 537 -8.09 -15.95 24.41
C GLU A 537 -9.19 -16.81 25.03
N GLY A 538 -9.39 -16.72 26.34
CA GLY A 538 -10.52 -17.37 27.02
C GLY A 538 -11.87 -16.91 26.51
N LEU A 539 -12.03 -15.60 26.27
CA LEU A 539 -13.27 -15.03 25.70
C LEU A 539 -13.50 -15.50 24.26
N ALA A 540 -12.44 -15.64 23.45
CA ALA A 540 -12.55 -16.13 22.09
C ALA A 540 -13.18 -17.54 22.05
N TYR A 541 -12.84 -18.41 23.00
CA TYR A 541 -13.49 -19.72 23.12
C TYR A 541 -14.93 -19.61 23.62
N LEU A 542 -15.18 -18.80 24.63
CA LEU A 542 -16.50 -18.74 25.28
C LEU A 542 -17.55 -17.99 24.44
N THR A 543 -17.15 -17.10 23.52
CA THR A 543 -18.07 -16.35 22.66
C THR A 543 -18.72 -17.19 21.55
N PHE A 544 -18.50 -18.50 21.49
CA PHE A 544 -19.39 -19.41 20.79
C PHE A 544 -20.76 -19.50 21.49
N ASP A 545 -20.84 -19.26 22.78
CA ASP A 545 -22.09 -19.20 23.54
C ASP A 545 -22.76 -17.81 23.37
N ALA A 546 -23.99 -17.81 22.89
CA ALA A 546 -24.75 -16.58 22.60
C ALA A 546 -25.01 -15.70 23.83
N ASP A 547 -25.16 -16.29 25.01
CA ASP A 547 -25.31 -15.55 26.26
C ASP A 547 -24.03 -14.81 26.64
N VAL A 548 -22.86 -15.44 26.34
CA VAL A 548 -21.56 -14.80 26.56
C VAL A 548 -21.32 -13.65 25.56
N LYS A 549 -21.77 -13.80 24.28
CA LYS A 549 -21.71 -12.72 23.31
C LYS A 549 -22.43 -11.46 23.78
N GLU A 550 -23.68 -11.64 24.25
CA GLU A 550 -24.50 -10.55 24.76
C GLU A 550 -23.85 -9.88 25.98
N ASP A 551 -23.44 -10.68 26.96
CA ASP A 551 -22.85 -10.20 28.21
C ASP A 551 -21.52 -9.45 27.99
N LEU A 552 -20.71 -9.90 27.02
CA LEU A 552 -19.46 -9.23 26.65
C LEU A 552 -19.72 -7.87 25.95
N VAL A 553 -20.65 -7.84 25.00
CA VAL A 553 -20.91 -6.62 24.21
C VAL A 553 -21.59 -5.55 25.07
N GLU A 554 -22.34 -5.93 26.14
CA GLU A 554 -22.87 -5.00 27.13
C GLU A 554 -21.79 -4.37 28.01
N ASP A 555 -20.64 -5.04 28.18
CA ASP A 555 -19.54 -4.58 29.03
C ASP A 555 -18.57 -3.68 28.24
N LYS A 556 -18.89 -2.39 28.17
CA LYS A 556 -18.07 -1.38 27.46
C LYS A 556 -16.62 -1.34 27.95
N ASN A 557 -16.38 -1.54 29.25
CA ASN A 557 -15.02 -1.51 29.81
C ASN A 557 -14.20 -2.70 29.30
N ALA A 558 -14.81 -3.89 29.23
CA ALA A 558 -14.16 -5.07 28.68
C ALA A 558 -13.85 -4.90 27.17
N LEU A 559 -14.76 -4.31 26.39
CA LEU A 559 -14.53 -3.99 24.98
C LEU A 559 -13.36 -3.02 24.80
N LEU A 560 -13.34 -1.92 25.55
CA LEU A 560 -12.26 -0.93 25.48
C LEU A 560 -10.92 -1.56 25.86
N ALA A 561 -10.86 -2.33 26.95
CA ALA A 561 -9.65 -3.02 27.35
C ALA A 561 -9.14 -4.03 26.29
N MET A 562 -10.04 -4.73 25.62
CA MET A 562 -9.71 -5.64 24.52
C MET A 562 -9.19 -4.87 23.30
N PHE A 563 -9.78 -3.73 22.93
CA PHE A 563 -9.37 -2.91 21.82
C PHE A 563 -8.02 -2.23 22.08
N ASP A 564 -7.73 -1.84 23.31
CA ASP A 564 -6.43 -1.26 23.67
C ASP A 564 -5.31 -2.32 23.59
N LEU A 565 -5.58 -3.56 23.99
CA LEU A 565 -4.64 -4.65 23.75
C LEU A 565 -4.41 -4.91 22.25
N ALA A 566 -5.44 -4.85 21.42
CA ALA A 566 -5.30 -4.98 19.96
C ALA A 566 -4.42 -3.89 19.33
N LYS A 567 -4.34 -2.72 19.94
CA LYS A 567 -3.49 -1.59 19.53
C LYS A 567 -2.07 -1.67 20.10
N SER A 568 -1.84 -2.50 21.10
CA SER A 568 -0.55 -2.62 21.81
C SER A 568 0.55 -3.26 20.96
N GLU A 569 1.77 -3.29 21.48
CA GLU A 569 2.90 -3.93 20.82
C GLU A 569 2.83 -5.48 20.86
N ASP A 570 2.06 -6.07 21.77
CA ASP A 570 1.86 -7.51 21.82
C ASP A 570 0.91 -7.98 20.72
N LYS A 571 1.47 -8.59 19.69
CA LYS A 571 0.73 -9.02 18.49
C LYS A 571 0.08 -10.38 18.63
N THR A 572 0.38 -11.13 19.68
CA THR A 572 -0.20 -12.47 19.91
C THR A 572 -1.69 -12.42 20.24
N VAL A 573 -2.19 -11.27 20.66
CA VAL A 573 -3.61 -11.06 20.95
C VAL A 573 -4.50 -10.97 19.68
N LEU A 574 -3.92 -10.68 18.51
CA LEU A 574 -4.69 -10.34 17.30
C LEU A 574 -5.67 -11.44 16.88
N PHE A 575 -5.24 -12.69 16.94
CA PHE A 575 -6.10 -13.83 16.58
C PHE A 575 -7.28 -13.97 17.55
N ALA A 576 -7.03 -13.85 18.85
CA ALA A 576 -8.07 -13.96 19.87
C ALA A 576 -9.10 -12.83 19.76
N VAL A 577 -8.66 -11.59 19.54
CA VAL A 577 -9.56 -10.44 19.29
C VAL A 577 -10.37 -10.66 18.03
N GLY A 578 -9.72 -11.05 16.92
CA GLY A 578 -10.41 -11.32 15.65
C GLY A 578 -11.48 -12.41 15.80
N SER A 579 -11.13 -13.53 16.43
CA SER A 579 -12.07 -14.64 16.70
C SER A 579 -13.24 -14.20 17.59
N THR A 580 -12.98 -13.48 18.67
CA THR A 580 -14.02 -12.94 19.56
C THR A 580 -15.00 -12.05 18.77
N LEU A 581 -14.49 -11.15 17.92
CA LEU A 581 -15.31 -10.26 17.13
C LEU A 581 -16.12 -10.99 16.05
N VAL A 582 -15.53 -11.99 15.36
CA VAL A 582 -16.27 -12.85 14.42
C VAL A 582 -17.43 -13.55 15.11
N ASN A 583 -17.20 -14.07 16.32
CA ASN A 583 -18.26 -14.70 17.11
C ASN A 583 -19.35 -13.68 17.51
N CYS A 584 -18.98 -12.51 18.04
CA CYS A 584 -19.94 -11.47 18.46
C CYS A 584 -20.76 -10.91 17.29
N THR A 585 -20.21 -10.88 16.09
CA THR A 585 -20.89 -10.41 14.87
C THR A 585 -21.56 -11.53 14.07
N ASN A 586 -21.53 -12.75 14.56
CA ASN A 586 -22.00 -13.96 13.86
C ASN A 586 -21.50 -14.06 12.40
N SER A 587 -20.23 -13.65 12.19
CA SER A 587 -19.62 -13.60 10.84
C SER A 587 -18.88 -14.91 10.46
N TYR A 588 -19.04 -15.97 11.24
CA TYR A 588 -18.57 -17.31 10.94
C TYR A 588 -19.45 -17.98 9.88
N ASP A 589 -18.90 -18.96 9.16
CA ASP A 589 -19.68 -19.72 8.19
C ASP A 589 -20.60 -20.70 8.92
N VAL A 590 -21.90 -20.61 8.64
CA VAL A 590 -22.91 -21.56 9.11
C VAL A 590 -23.32 -22.38 7.89
N GLU A 591 -22.99 -23.65 7.88
CA GLU A 591 -23.60 -24.60 6.93
C GLU A 591 -25.07 -24.76 7.33
N LYS A 592 -25.96 -24.16 6.55
CA LYS A 592 -27.39 -24.41 6.71
C LYS A 592 -27.66 -25.79 6.14
N PRO A 593 -27.96 -26.80 6.99
CA PRO A 593 -28.26 -28.13 6.46
C PRO A 593 -29.53 -28.06 5.62
N ASP A 594 -29.56 -28.85 4.55
CA ASP A 594 -30.74 -28.99 3.70
C ASP A 594 -31.97 -29.31 4.55
N PRO A 595 -33.08 -28.56 4.42
CA PRO A 595 -34.32 -28.81 5.18
C PRO A 595 -34.79 -30.23 5.13
N GLN A 596 -34.62 -30.91 4.00
CA GLN A 596 -34.99 -32.32 3.83
C GLN A 596 -34.06 -33.24 4.65
N LEU A 597 -32.77 -32.96 4.69
CA LEU A 597 -31.82 -33.70 5.53
C LEU A 597 -32.08 -33.50 7.00
N VAL A 598 -32.46 -32.27 7.43
CA VAL A 598 -32.85 -31.97 8.81
C VAL A 598 -34.07 -32.78 9.22
N GLU A 599 -35.09 -32.89 8.36
CA GLU A 599 -36.30 -33.67 8.60
C GLU A 599 -35.99 -35.15 8.70
N LEU A 600 -35.15 -35.66 7.81
CA LEU A 600 -34.69 -37.04 7.80
C LEU A 600 -33.89 -37.35 9.07
N ALA A 601 -33.01 -36.48 9.49
CA ALA A 601 -32.20 -36.60 10.73
C ALA A 601 -33.11 -36.65 11.97
N LYS A 602 -34.11 -35.77 12.03
CA LYS A 602 -35.13 -35.77 13.09
C LYS A 602 -35.89 -37.11 13.15
N TYR A 603 -36.30 -37.56 11.97
CA TYR A 603 -37.00 -38.89 11.85
C TYR A 603 -36.11 -40.04 12.31
N ALA A 604 -34.84 -40.02 11.93
CA ALA A 604 -33.83 -41.01 12.28
C ALA A 604 -33.30 -40.87 13.75
N LYS A 605 -33.83 -39.91 14.51
CA LYS A 605 -33.38 -39.55 15.86
C LYS A 605 -31.88 -39.24 15.93
N GLN A 606 -31.37 -38.70 14.86
CA GLN A 606 -30.00 -38.17 14.84
C GLN A 606 -29.95 -36.72 15.38
N HIS A 607 -28.77 -36.34 15.85
CA HIS A 607 -28.57 -34.98 16.35
C HIS A 607 -28.73 -33.93 15.23
N VAL A 608 -29.45 -32.88 15.51
CA VAL A 608 -29.61 -31.70 14.65
C VAL A 608 -29.11 -30.50 15.43
N PRO A 609 -28.14 -29.73 14.92
CA PRO A 609 -27.66 -28.52 15.56
C PRO A 609 -28.78 -27.51 15.82
N GLU A 610 -28.83 -26.94 17.01
CA GLU A 610 -29.82 -25.93 17.40
C GLU A 610 -29.17 -24.53 17.48
N GLU A 611 -29.80 -23.55 16.83
CA GLU A 611 -29.38 -22.15 16.93
C GLU A 611 -30.00 -21.52 18.21
N HIS A 612 -29.19 -20.75 18.93
CA HIS A 612 -29.66 -20.04 20.10
C HIS A 612 -30.54 -18.83 19.69
N PRO A 613 -31.66 -18.54 20.41
CA PRO A 613 -32.53 -17.40 20.07
C PRO A 613 -31.82 -16.05 20.02
N LYS A 614 -30.77 -15.84 20.82
CA LYS A 614 -29.94 -14.61 20.80
C LYS A 614 -28.94 -14.53 19.62
N ASP A 615 -28.90 -15.53 18.74
CA ASP A 615 -28.17 -15.46 17.47
C ASP A 615 -29.06 -14.99 16.31
N ALA A 616 -30.32 -14.65 16.57
CA ALA A 616 -31.22 -14.07 15.60
C ALA A 616 -30.71 -12.69 15.10
N PRO A 617 -30.99 -12.30 13.85
CA PRO A 617 -30.48 -11.07 13.23
C PRO A 617 -30.70 -9.79 14.06
N THR A 618 -31.81 -9.69 14.75
CA THR A 618 -32.15 -8.52 15.61
C THR A 618 -31.19 -8.34 16.80
N TYR A 619 -30.67 -9.43 17.36
CA TYR A 619 -29.64 -9.38 18.41
C TYR A 619 -28.28 -9.04 17.82
N VAL A 620 -27.95 -9.61 16.64
CA VAL A 620 -26.69 -9.32 15.94
C VAL A 620 -26.60 -7.83 15.61
N GLU A 621 -27.65 -7.23 15.07
CA GLU A 621 -27.70 -5.78 14.77
C GLU A 621 -27.44 -4.92 16.02
N LYS A 622 -28.05 -5.25 17.16
CA LYS A 622 -27.80 -4.54 18.41
C LYS A 622 -26.34 -4.64 18.86
N ARG A 623 -25.74 -5.83 18.72
CA ARG A 623 -24.31 -6.04 19.03
C ARG A 623 -23.42 -5.22 18.11
N LEU A 624 -23.72 -5.15 16.81
CA LEU A 624 -22.96 -4.35 15.85
C LEU A 624 -22.94 -2.86 16.22
N VAL A 625 -24.09 -2.29 16.58
CA VAL A 625 -24.18 -0.89 17.02
C VAL A 625 -23.29 -0.64 18.23
N LYS A 626 -23.36 -1.49 19.26
CA LYS A 626 -22.54 -1.35 20.48
C LYS A 626 -21.04 -1.49 20.22
N LEU A 627 -20.66 -2.41 19.35
CA LEU A 627 -19.26 -2.55 18.91
C LEU A 627 -18.76 -1.30 18.20
N LEU A 628 -19.57 -0.69 17.32
CA LEU A 628 -19.25 0.57 16.64
C LEU A 628 -19.09 1.72 17.64
N GLU A 629 -20.01 1.86 18.60
CA GLU A 629 -19.94 2.85 19.68
C GLU A 629 -18.71 2.67 20.58
N ALA A 630 -18.27 1.43 20.79
CA ALA A 630 -17.06 1.14 21.54
C ALA A 630 -15.75 1.37 20.75
N GLY A 631 -15.83 1.67 19.44
CA GLY A 631 -14.68 2.01 18.61
C GLY A 631 -13.95 0.81 17.97
N VAL A 632 -14.68 -0.25 17.66
CA VAL A 632 -14.14 -1.48 17.01
C VAL A 632 -13.38 -1.19 15.72
N VAL A 633 -13.83 -0.22 14.91
CA VAL A 633 -13.18 0.12 13.63
C VAL A 633 -11.76 0.60 13.86
N SER A 634 -11.53 1.45 14.86
CA SER A 634 -10.19 1.93 15.21
C SER A 634 -9.24 0.78 15.60
N ALA A 635 -9.74 -0.21 16.34
CA ALA A 635 -8.97 -1.41 16.70
C ALA A 635 -8.63 -2.24 15.46
N LEU A 636 -9.61 -2.54 14.60
CA LEU A 636 -9.41 -3.29 13.36
C LEU A 636 -8.43 -2.60 12.41
N VAL A 637 -8.52 -1.27 12.25
CA VAL A 637 -7.59 -0.48 11.44
C VAL A 637 -6.16 -0.57 11.99
N CYS A 638 -5.98 -0.54 13.30
CA CYS A 638 -4.67 -0.75 13.92
C CYS A 638 -4.15 -2.17 13.70
N MET A 639 -5.01 -3.19 13.82
CA MET A 639 -4.63 -4.59 13.58
C MET A 639 -4.14 -4.81 12.14
N VAL A 640 -4.82 -4.26 11.13
CA VAL A 640 -4.42 -4.41 9.72
C VAL A 640 -3.06 -3.79 9.43
N LYS A 641 -2.68 -2.73 10.14
CA LYS A 641 -1.40 -2.03 9.95
C LYS A 641 -0.20 -2.77 10.56
N GLN A 642 -0.43 -3.85 11.30
CA GLN A 642 0.65 -4.56 11.98
C GLN A 642 1.50 -5.35 10.99
N GLU A 643 2.81 -5.12 11.01
CA GLU A 643 3.80 -5.89 10.26
C GLU A 643 4.35 -7.02 11.13
N SER A 644 3.53 -8.03 11.37
CA SER A 644 3.89 -9.17 12.24
C SER A 644 3.40 -10.49 11.65
N PRO A 645 4.13 -11.61 11.85
CA PRO A 645 3.64 -12.96 11.53
C PRO A 645 2.33 -13.30 12.25
N ALA A 646 2.06 -12.66 13.39
CA ALA A 646 0.82 -12.82 14.16
C ALA A 646 -0.43 -12.35 13.36
N LEU A 647 -0.27 -11.44 12.40
CA LEU A 647 -1.33 -11.10 11.46
C LEU A 647 -1.40 -12.15 10.33
N THR A 648 -1.77 -13.38 10.70
CA THR A 648 -1.93 -14.50 9.77
C THR A 648 -3.02 -14.24 8.73
N GLU A 649 -3.06 -15.03 7.65
CA GLU A 649 -4.15 -14.97 6.67
C GLU A 649 -5.51 -15.23 7.34
N ALA A 650 -5.59 -16.16 8.30
CA ALA A 650 -6.81 -16.40 9.08
C ALA A 650 -7.23 -15.18 9.92
N CYS A 651 -6.28 -14.49 10.54
CA CYS A 651 -6.57 -13.27 11.28
C CYS A 651 -7.06 -12.14 10.34
N ARG A 652 -6.45 -11.99 9.17
CA ARG A 652 -6.92 -11.04 8.14
C ARG A 652 -8.32 -11.39 7.63
N GLU A 653 -8.63 -12.67 7.47
CA GLU A 653 -9.97 -13.13 7.12
C GLU A 653 -10.98 -12.75 8.20
N PHE A 654 -10.68 -12.97 9.48
CA PHE A 654 -11.55 -12.56 10.58
C PHE A 654 -11.83 -11.05 10.54
N ILE A 655 -10.80 -10.23 10.34
CA ILE A 655 -10.95 -8.79 10.23
C ILE A 655 -11.86 -8.41 9.03
N ALA A 656 -11.68 -9.06 7.87
CA ALA A 656 -12.50 -8.82 6.69
C ALA A 656 -13.97 -9.22 6.92
N ARG A 657 -14.22 -10.32 7.60
CA ARG A 657 -15.56 -10.79 7.98
C ARG A 657 -16.26 -9.80 8.90
N VAL A 658 -15.55 -9.31 9.92
CA VAL A 658 -16.10 -8.30 10.85
C VAL A 658 -16.39 -6.99 10.12
N PHE A 659 -15.49 -6.50 9.27
CA PHE A 659 -15.76 -5.30 8.48
C PHE A 659 -16.99 -5.45 7.59
N LEU A 660 -17.18 -6.61 6.94
CA LEU A 660 -18.36 -6.85 6.12
C LEU A 660 -19.64 -6.76 6.95
N ALA A 661 -19.65 -7.36 8.16
CA ALA A 661 -20.79 -7.25 9.08
C ALA A 661 -21.08 -5.79 9.50
N LEU A 662 -20.02 -5.01 9.79
CA LEU A 662 -20.16 -3.60 10.20
C LEU A 662 -20.68 -2.68 9.09
N VAL A 663 -20.50 -3.02 7.82
CA VAL A 663 -21.01 -2.23 6.67
C VAL A 663 -22.30 -2.77 6.07
N GLU A 664 -22.90 -3.79 6.68
CA GLU A 664 -24.18 -4.36 6.21
C GLU A 664 -25.27 -3.29 6.24
N ARG A 665 -25.42 -2.57 7.34
CA ARG A 665 -26.37 -1.47 7.48
C ARG A 665 -25.83 -0.21 6.80
N GLN A 666 -26.64 0.41 5.96
CA GLN A 666 -26.25 1.59 5.18
C GLN A 666 -25.87 2.77 6.07
N GLU A 667 -26.59 2.99 7.17
CA GLU A 667 -26.34 4.09 8.12
C GLU A 667 -24.97 4.01 8.80
N ASP A 668 -24.41 2.82 8.97
CA ASP A 668 -23.14 2.61 9.68
C ASP A 668 -21.90 2.81 8.78
N ARG A 669 -22.08 2.75 7.45
CA ARG A 669 -20.97 2.82 6.46
C ARG A 669 -20.19 4.12 6.56
N GLY A 670 -20.89 5.25 6.77
CA GLY A 670 -20.25 6.56 6.97
C GLY A 670 -19.31 6.58 8.18
N THR A 671 -19.72 5.98 9.29
CA THR A 671 -18.90 5.85 10.51
C THR A 671 -17.65 4.98 10.25
N VAL A 672 -17.82 3.85 9.56
CA VAL A 672 -16.69 2.97 9.21
C VAL A 672 -15.68 3.69 8.33
N VAL A 673 -16.13 4.45 7.32
CA VAL A 673 -15.28 5.26 6.44
C VAL A 673 -14.54 6.35 7.21
N ALA A 674 -15.27 7.12 8.05
CA ALA A 674 -14.69 8.21 8.84
C ALA A 674 -13.58 7.74 9.79
N GLN A 675 -13.67 6.51 10.32
CA GLN A 675 -12.66 5.90 11.18
C GLN A 675 -11.54 5.16 10.41
N GLY A 676 -11.52 5.26 9.09
CA GLY A 676 -10.44 4.72 8.25
C GLY A 676 -10.64 3.27 7.79
N GLY A 677 -11.85 2.71 7.94
CA GLY A 677 -12.16 1.34 7.54
C GLY A 677 -11.98 1.10 6.03
N GLY A 678 -12.37 2.06 5.19
CA GLY A 678 -12.15 1.96 3.74
C GLY A 678 -10.68 1.76 3.36
N LYS A 679 -9.77 2.49 4.01
CA LYS A 679 -8.33 2.34 3.82
C LYS A 679 -7.81 0.96 4.28
N ALA A 680 -8.34 0.45 5.39
CA ALA A 680 -7.91 -0.84 5.94
C ALA A 680 -8.41 -2.02 5.11
N LEU A 681 -9.56 -1.90 4.45
CA LEU A 681 -10.14 -2.95 3.61
C LEU A 681 -9.37 -3.20 2.30
N ILE A 682 -8.71 -2.19 1.73
CA ILE A 682 -8.00 -2.31 0.44
C ILE A 682 -6.93 -3.41 0.47
N PRO A 683 -5.95 -3.42 1.40
CA PRO A 683 -4.97 -4.50 1.47
C PRO A 683 -5.61 -5.85 1.80
N LEU A 684 -6.70 -5.90 2.58
CA LEU A 684 -7.44 -7.13 2.87
C LEU A 684 -8.12 -7.74 1.63
N GLY A 685 -8.43 -6.92 0.63
CA GLY A 685 -8.97 -7.38 -0.66
C GLY A 685 -7.93 -7.99 -1.60
N THR A 686 -6.63 -7.84 -1.30
CA THR A 686 -5.51 -8.33 -2.12
C THR A 686 -4.66 -9.37 -1.40
N GLU A 687 -4.38 -9.17 -0.11
CA GLU A 687 -3.49 -9.98 0.72
C GLU A 687 -4.25 -10.72 1.82
N ASN A 688 -4.95 -11.78 1.46
CA ASN A 688 -5.82 -12.52 2.37
C ASN A 688 -6.05 -13.95 1.87
N THR A 689 -6.78 -14.78 2.63
CA THR A 689 -7.36 -16.01 2.13
C THR A 689 -8.31 -15.74 0.94
N LYS A 690 -8.67 -16.75 0.19
CA LYS A 690 -9.67 -16.62 -0.90
C LYS A 690 -11.00 -16.04 -0.36
N ILE A 691 -11.48 -16.56 0.77
CA ILE A 691 -12.70 -16.11 1.44
C ILE A 691 -12.53 -14.67 1.93
N GLY A 692 -11.45 -14.37 2.62
CA GLY A 692 -11.18 -13.03 3.16
C GLY A 692 -11.11 -11.95 2.09
N LYS A 693 -10.54 -12.24 0.91
CA LYS A 693 -10.54 -11.33 -0.24
C LYS A 693 -11.94 -11.00 -0.73
N VAL A 694 -12.78 -12.02 -0.85
CA VAL A 694 -14.18 -11.84 -1.28
C VAL A 694 -14.94 -11.02 -0.25
N LYS A 695 -14.80 -11.31 1.05
CA LYS A 695 -15.46 -10.56 2.14
C LYS A 695 -15.02 -9.09 2.17
N ALA A 696 -13.72 -8.83 2.05
CA ALA A 696 -13.18 -7.46 2.01
C ALA A 696 -13.64 -6.71 0.76
N ALA A 697 -13.61 -7.34 -0.41
CA ALA A 697 -14.07 -6.73 -1.66
C ALA A 697 -15.56 -6.42 -1.63
N GLN A 698 -16.38 -7.29 -1.04
CA GLN A 698 -17.80 -7.06 -0.85
C GLN A 698 -18.08 -5.89 0.10
N ALA A 699 -17.30 -5.75 1.17
CA ALA A 699 -17.40 -4.60 2.07
C ALA A 699 -17.03 -3.29 1.35
N LEU A 700 -15.97 -3.30 0.52
CA LEU A 700 -15.59 -2.16 -0.34
C LEU A 700 -16.69 -1.81 -1.34
N ALA A 701 -17.33 -2.81 -1.95
CA ALA A 701 -18.45 -2.61 -2.87
C ALA A 701 -19.63 -1.91 -2.17
N LYS A 702 -20.07 -2.39 -1.00
CA LYS A 702 -21.13 -1.79 -0.22
C LYS A 702 -20.86 -0.32 0.14
N ILE A 703 -19.61 0.01 0.50
CA ILE A 703 -19.17 1.39 0.75
C ILE A 703 -19.24 2.23 -0.53
N ALA A 704 -18.68 1.73 -1.64
CA ALA A 704 -18.61 2.45 -2.92
C ALA A 704 -19.99 2.70 -3.56
N ILE A 705 -20.99 1.87 -3.27
CA ILE A 705 -22.36 2.03 -3.77
C ILE A 705 -23.05 3.21 -3.08
N THR A 706 -22.85 3.40 -1.78
CA THR A 706 -23.63 4.33 -0.97
C THR A 706 -22.90 5.60 -0.57
N SER A 707 -21.59 5.65 -0.73
CA SER A 707 -20.76 6.81 -0.42
C SER A 707 -20.13 7.34 -1.69
N ASN A 708 -19.83 8.64 -1.74
CA ASN A 708 -18.99 9.17 -2.82
C ASN A 708 -17.61 8.49 -2.76
N PRO A 709 -17.20 7.76 -3.81
CA PRO A 709 -15.93 7.00 -3.78
C PRO A 709 -14.69 7.88 -3.57
N GLU A 710 -14.68 9.14 -4.02
CA GLU A 710 -13.55 10.06 -3.82
C GLU A 710 -13.39 10.47 -2.35
N ILE A 711 -14.49 10.49 -1.58
CA ILE A 711 -14.49 10.75 -0.13
C ILE A 711 -14.13 9.47 0.63
N ALA A 712 -14.73 8.34 0.25
CA ALA A 712 -14.49 7.05 0.91
C ALA A 712 -13.06 6.54 0.70
N PHE A 713 -12.48 6.80 -0.48
CA PHE A 713 -11.15 6.35 -0.90
C PHE A 713 -10.31 7.50 -1.45
N PRO A 714 -9.88 8.46 -0.62
CA PRO A 714 -9.24 9.68 -1.10
C PRO A 714 -7.88 9.43 -1.76
N GLY A 715 -7.58 10.22 -2.81
CA GLY A 715 -6.33 10.21 -3.55
C GLY A 715 -6.15 8.95 -4.40
N GLU A 716 -4.96 8.35 -4.40
CA GLU A 716 -4.66 7.16 -5.22
C GLU A 716 -5.44 5.91 -4.79
N ARG A 717 -6.00 5.88 -3.59
CA ARG A 717 -6.77 4.74 -3.07
C ARG A 717 -8.00 4.40 -3.89
N VAL A 718 -8.65 5.38 -4.51
CA VAL A 718 -9.78 5.15 -5.41
C VAL A 718 -9.42 4.26 -6.60
N TYR A 719 -8.15 4.25 -7.02
CA TYR A 719 -7.65 3.36 -8.08
C TYR A 719 -7.29 1.96 -7.54
N GLU A 720 -6.87 1.87 -6.29
CA GLU A 720 -6.52 0.60 -5.64
C GLU A 720 -7.74 -0.28 -5.38
N VAL A 721 -8.91 0.33 -5.13
CA VAL A 721 -10.19 -0.35 -4.91
C VAL A 721 -10.67 -1.12 -6.16
N VAL A 722 -10.29 -0.69 -7.37
CA VAL A 722 -10.77 -1.29 -8.63
C VAL A 722 -10.45 -2.78 -8.71
N ARG A 723 -9.22 -3.19 -8.36
CA ARG A 723 -8.81 -4.61 -8.47
C ARG A 723 -9.62 -5.54 -7.55
N PRO A 724 -9.81 -5.27 -6.25
CA PRO A 724 -10.71 -6.05 -5.40
C PRO A 724 -12.12 -6.20 -5.98
N LEU A 725 -12.69 -5.10 -6.48
CA LEU A 725 -14.04 -5.14 -7.07
C LEU A 725 -14.10 -6.02 -8.32
N VAL A 726 -13.15 -5.87 -9.24
CA VAL A 726 -13.10 -6.70 -10.46
C VAL A 726 -12.92 -8.18 -10.13
N ASN A 727 -12.28 -8.51 -9.02
CA ASN A 727 -12.13 -9.89 -8.56
C ASN A 727 -13.45 -10.54 -8.09
N LEU A 728 -14.44 -9.75 -7.71
CA LEU A 728 -15.80 -10.27 -7.43
C LEU A 728 -16.55 -10.69 -8.70
N LEU A 729 -16.14 -10.21 -9.88
CA LEU A 729 -16.75 -10.59 -11.16
C LEU A 729 -16.18 -11.94 -11.62
N ASN A 730 -16.67 -13.01 -11.01
CA ASN A 730 -16.34 -14.38 -11.37
C ASN A 730 -17.46 -15.36 -10.96
N LEU A 731 -17.49 -16.55 -11.58
CA LEU A 731 -18.53 -17.57 -11.37
C LEU A 731 -18.50 -18.24 -9.98
N GLU A 732 -17.44 -18.10 -9.22
CA GLU A 732 -17.35 -18.67 -7.88
C GLU A 732 -17.99 -17.74 -6.83
N CYS A 733 -18.23 -16.48 -7.18
CA CYS A 733 -18.94 -15.52 -6.36
C CYS A 733 -20.46 -15.62 -6.55
N THR A 734 -21.22 -15.21 -5.54
CA THR A 734 -22.68 -15.19 -5.63
C THR A 734 -23.17 -14.08 -6.55
N LEU A 735 -24.37 -14.22 -7.11
CA LEU A 735 -25.00 -13.18 -7.93
C LEU A 735 -25.11 -11.84 -7.20
N LEU A 736 -25.36 -11.86 -5.90
CA LEU A 736 -25.37 -10.65 -5.08
C LEU A 736 -24.01 -9.95 -5.09
N GLN A 737 -22.92 -10.70 -4.94
CA GLN A 737 -21.54 -10.15 -4.95
C GLN A 737 -21.19 -9.59 -6.33
N ASN A 738 -21.59 -10.28 -7.41
CA ASN A 738 -21.42 -9.78 -8.77
C ASN A 738 -22.21 -8.46 -8.96
N PHE A 739 -23.48 -8.42 -8.54
CA PHE A 739 -24.34 -7.24 -8.61
C PHE A 739 -23.74 -6.05 -7.85
N GLU A 740 -23.33 -6.23 -6.59
CA GLU A 740 -22.71 -5.19 -5.77
C GLU A 740 -21.40 -4.68 -6.40
N SER A 741 -20.60 -5.58 -6.97
CA SER A 741 -19.39 -5.19 -7.72
C SER A 741 -19.69 -4.31 -8.93
N LEU A 742 -20.67 -4.71 -9.75
CA LEU A 742 -21.09 -3.95 -10.93
C LEU A 742 -21.57 -2.55 -10.56
N MET A 743 -22.40 -2.43 -9.52
CA MET A 743 -22.88 -1.14 -9.03
C MET A 743 -21.73 -0.24 -8.54
N ALA A 744 -20.78 -0.81 -7.80
CA ALA A 744 -19.60 -0.08 -7.32
C ALA A 744 -18.71 0.39 -8.49
N LEU A 745 -18.48 -0.47 -9.49
CA LEU A 745 -17.71 -0.13 -10.68
C LEU A 745 -18.42 0.92 -11.54
N THR A 746 -19.76 0.91 -11.60
CA THR A 746 -20.57 1.92 -12.27
C THR A 746 -20.31 3.31 -11.67
N ASN A 747 -20.32 3.42 -10.34
CA ASN A 747 -20.03 4.67 -9.64
C ASN A 747 -18.60 5.14 -9.91
N LEU A 748 -17.63 4.24 -9.86
CA LEU A 748 -16.23 4.58 -10.16
C LEU A 748 -16.01 5.00 -11.61
N ALA A 749 -16.65 4.32 -12.58
CA ALA A 749 -16.54 4.62 -14.01
C ALA A 749 -17.12 6.01 -14.34
N GLY A 750 -18.09 6.48 -13.58
CA GLY A 750 -18.68 7.81 -13.72
C GLY A 750 -17.77 8.98 -13.34
N ILE A 751 -16.73 8.74 -12.49
CA ILE A 751 -15.94 9.83 -11.91
C ILE A 751 -14.95 10.44 -12.91
N SER A 752 -14.12 9.63 -13.59
CA SER A 752 -13.06 10.16 -14.46
C SER A 752 -12.58 9.16 -15.51
N GLU A 753 -12.00 9.69 -16.59
CA GLU A 753 -11.36 8.88 -17.63
C GLU A 753 -10.23 8.00 -17.05
N ARG A 754 -9.44 8.52 -16.13
CA ARG A 754 -8.35 7.76 -15.49
C ARG A 754 -8.87 6.52 -14.74
N LEU A 755 -10.04 6.59 -14.11
CA LEU A 755 -10.68 5.46 -13.46
C LEU A 755 -11.25 4.46 -14.48
N ARG A 756 -11.88 4.92 -15.57
CA ARG A 756 -12.30 4.04 -16.67
C ARG A 756 -11.12 3.26 -17.25
N GLN A 757 -10.01 3.95 -17.53
CA GLN A 757 -8.77 3.32 -17.99
C GLN A 757 -8.21 2.30 -16.98
N LYS A 758 -8.30 2.59 -15.68
CA LYS A 758 -7.90 1.63 -14.63
C LYS A 758 -8.77 0.38 -14.64
N ILE A 759 -10.09 0.53 -14.77
CA ILE A 759 -11.05 -0.59 -14.87
C ILE A 759 -10.74 -1.46 -16.09
N ILE A 760 -10.47 -0.84 -17.24
CA ILE A 760 -10.11 -1.54 -18.48
C ILE A 760 -8.79 -2.31 -18.31
N LYS A 761 -7.76 -1.68 -17.74
CA LYS A 761 -6.45 -2.30 -17.47
C LYS A 761 -6.53 -3.51 -16.53
N GLU A 762 -7.46 -3.52 -15.59
CA GLU A 762 -7.71 -4.68 -14.71
C GLU A 762 -8.53 -5.77 -15.41
N LYS A 763 -8.75 -5.68 -16.73
CA LYS A 763 -9.48 -6.65 -17.57
C LYS A 763 -10.95 -6.86 -17.16
N ALA A 764 -11.58 -5.81 -16.64
CA ALA A 764 -12.97 -5.86 -16.21
C ALA A 764 -13.95 -5.90 -17.42
N LEU A 765 -13.58 -5.27 -18.54
CA LEU A 765 -14.49 -5.03 -19.66
C LEU A 765 -15.12 -6.34 -20.21
N SER A 766 -14.30 -7.37 -20.49
CA SER A 766 -14.79 -8.65 -20.96
C SER A 766 -15.70 -9.38 -19.96
N LYS A 767 -15.44 -9.19 -18.67
CA LYS A 767 -16.29 -9.75 -17.61
C LYS A 767 -17.64 -9.02 -17.56
N ILE A 768 -17.62 -7.68 -17.60
CA ILE A 768 -18.85 -6.86 -17.62
C ILE A 768 -19.70 -7.22 -18.85
N GLU A 769 -19.06 -7.35 -20.02
CA GLU A 769 -19.75 -7.81 -21.24
C GLU A 769 -20.42 -9.19 -21.04
N SER A 770 -19.74 -10.13 -20.37
CA SER A 770 -20.35 -11.46 -20.09
C SER A 770 -21.57 -11.34 -19.19
N TYR A 771 -21.54 -10.48 -18.18
CA TYR A 771 -22.71 -10.27 -17.30
C TYR A 771 -23.86 -9.51 -17.95
N MET A 772 -23.66 -8.85 -19.09
CA MET A 772 -24.76 -8.30 -19.89
C MET A 772 -25.65 -9.40 -20.47
N PHE A 773 -25.18 -10.65 -20.55
CA PHE A 773 -25.94 -11.81 -21.02
C PHE A 773 -26.47 -12.68 -19.86
N GLU A 774 -26.36 -12.24 -18.61
CA GLU A 774 -26.77 -13.01 -17.44
C GLU A 774 -28.31 -13.20 -17.43
N GLU A 775 -28.77 -14.38 -17.02
CA GLU A 775 -30.22 -14.68 -16.92
C GLU A 775 -30.88 -13.82 -15.84
N ASN A 776 -30.14 -13.51 -14.76
CA ASN A 776 -30.65 -12.64 -13.69
C ASN A 776 -30.78 -11.20 -14.17
N GLU A 777 -32.00 -10.69 -14.22
CA GLU A 777 -32.35 -9.34 -14.69
C GLU A 777 -31.60 -8.22 -13.98
N MET A 778 -31.47 -8.33 -12.65
CA MET A 778 -30.78 -7.32 -11.83
C MET A 778 -29.29 -7.22 -12.21
N VAL A 779 -28.62 -8.36 -12.38
CA VAL A 779 -27.20 -8.41 -12.74
C VAL A 779 -27.00 -7.93 -14.17
N ARG A 780 -27.85 -8.36 -15.09
CA ARG A 780 -27.85 -7.95 -16.52
C ARG A 780 -28.01 -6.42 -16.66
N ALA A 781 -28.99 -5.85 -15.95
CA ALA A 781 -29.21 -4.40 -15.94
C ALA A 781 -28.02 -3.64 -15.34
N ALA A 782 -27.46 -4.09 -14.22
CA ALA A 782 -26.29 -3.46 -13.59
C ALA A 782 -25.04 -3.51 -14.48
N ALA A 783 -24.82 -4.61 -15.21
CA ALA A 783 -23.71 -4.72 -16.16
C ALA A 783 -23.87 -3.74 -17.33
N THR A 784 -25.09 -3.60 -17.86
CA THR A 784 -25.41 -2.66 -18.93
C THR A 784 -25.25 -1.20 -18.45
N GLU A 785 -25.63 -0.91 -17.21
CA GLU A 785 -25.43 0.39 -16.59
C GLU A 785 -23.95 0.72 -16.36
N CYS A 786 -23.15 -0.26 -15.97
CA CYS A 786 -21.69 -0.09 -15.90
C CYS A 786 -21.09 0.21 -17.29
N MET A 787 -21.57 -0.48 -18.33
CA MET A 787 -21.15 -0.23 -19.71
C MET A 787 -21.50 1.21 -20.14
N CYS A 788 -22.66 1.75 -19.72
CA CYS A 788 -23.07 3.13 -20.03
C CYS A 788 -22.02 4.18 -19.60
N ASN A 789 -21.38 3.98 -18.44
CA ASN A 789 -20.31 4.87 -17.99
C ASN A 789 -18.96 4.55 -18.66
N LEU A 790 -18.70 3.31 -19.02
CA LEU A 790 -17.46 2.89 -19.67
C LEU A 790 -17.36 3.33 -21.13
N VAL A 791 -18.47 3.49 -21.84
CA VAL A 791 -18.48 3.96 -23.24
C VAL A 791 -18.06 5.42 -23.41
N LEU A 792 -17.92 6.17 -22.31
CA LEU A 792 -17.26 7.47 -22.33
C LEU A 792 -15.76 7.38 -22.64
N SER A 793 -15.15 6.20 -22.54
CA SER A 793 -13.77 5.96 -22.96
C SER A 793 -13.68 5.62 -24.44
N THR A 794 -12.78 6.32 -25.17
CA THR A 794 -12.53 6.08 -26.60
C THR A 794 -12.10 4.65 -26.92
N GLU A 795 -11.44 3.97 -25.99
CA GLU A 795 -11.04 2.56 -26.14
C GLU A 795 -12.26 1.64 -26.21
N VAL A 796 -13.27 1.90 -25.38
CA VAL A 796 -14.52 1.11 -25.37
C VAL A 796 -15.36 1.46 -26.62
N GLN A 797 -15.45 2.73 -27.00
CA GLN A 797 -16.16 3.17 -28.22
C GLN A 797 -15.67 2.42 -29.47
N LYS A 798 -14.36 2.25 -29.63
CA LYS A 798 -13.74 1.53 -30.74
C LYS A 798 -14.23 0.08 -30.84
N LEU A 799 -14.56 -0.57 -29.73
CA LEU A 799 -15.10 -1.93 -29.74
C LEU A 799 -16.51 -1.99 -30.31
N PHE A 800 -17.33 -0.94 -30.11
CA PHE A 800 -18.66 -0.83 -30.71
C PHE A 800 -18.62 -0.44 -32.18
N VAL A 801 -17.63 0.36 -32.59
CA VAL A 801 -17.39 0.72 -33.99
C VAL A 801 -16.82 -0.47 -34.79
N ALA A 802 -16.09 -1.38 -34.17
CA ALA A 802 -15.52 -2.55 -34.82
C ALA A 802 -16.62 -3.39 -35.51
N THR A 803 -16.31 -3.92 -36.70
CA THR A 803 -17.22 -4.79 -37.46
C THR A 803 -17.15 -6.25 -36.99
N GLY A 804 -18.21 -7.02 -37.23
CA GLY A 804 -18.23 -8.46 -36.94
C GLY A 804 -18.51 -8.80 -35.48
N ASN A 805 -19.19 -7.92 -34.72
CA ASN A 805 -19.65 -8.21 -33.37
C ASN A 805 -21.11 -7.76 -33.18
N ASP A 806 -21.78 -8.36 -32.20
CA ASP A 806 -23.20 -8.12 -31.90
C ASP A 806 -23.46 -7.09 -30.79
N ARG A 807 -22.41 -6.35 -30.33
CA ARG A 807 -22.54 -5.40 -29.21
C ARG A 807 -23.59 -4.31 -29.45
N LEU A 808 -23.58 -3.71 -30.64
CA LEU A 808 -24.56 -2.70 -31.02
C LEU A 808 -25.94 -3.26 -31.11
N LYS A 809 -26.10 -4.44 -31.73
CA LYS A 809 -27.38 -5.16 -31.84
C LYS A 809 -27.98 -5.47 -30.46
N LEU A 810 -27.16 -5.92 -29.51
CA LEU A 810 -27.58 -6.20 -28.14
C LEU A 810 -28.17 -4.94 -27.47
N LEU A 811 -27.50 -3.80 -27.57
CA LEU A 811 -27.98 -2.53 -27.00
C LEU A 811 -29.29 -2.08 -27.63
N VAL A 812 -29.43 -2.21 -28.94
CA VAL A 812 -30.67 -1.84 -29.64
C VAL A 812 -31.83 -2.74 -29.17
N LEU A 813 -31.62 -4.05 -29.07
CA LEU A 813 -32.62 -5.00 -28.56
C LEU A 813 -33.00 -4.71 -27.10
N TYR A 814 -32.01 -4.39 -26.24
CA TYR A 814 -32.28 -4.03 -24.84
C TYR A 814 -33.07 -2.73 -24.66
N CYS A 815 -33.08 -1.84 -25.67
CA CYS A 815 -33.97 -0.69 -25.68
C CYS A 815 -35.45 -1.07 -25.84
N GLY A 816 -35.74 -2.27 -26.33
CA GLY A 816 -37.09 -2.80 -26.52
C GLY A 816 -37.59 -3.75 -25.41
N GLU A 817 -36.73 -4.10 -24.42
CA GLU A 817 -37.10 -5.03 -23.35
C GLU A 817 -38.14 -4.44 -22.39
N GLU A 818 -38.78 -5.30 -21.59
CA GLU A 818 -39.79 -4.86 -20.60
C GLU A 818 -39.15 -4.26 -19.34
N ASP A 819 -37.95 -4.72 -18.98
CA ASP A 819 -37.23 -4.22 -17.79
C ASP A 819 -36.82 -2.75 -17.97
N GLU A 820 -37.42 -1.89 -17.16
CA GLU A 820 -37.20 -0.45 -17.18
C GLU A 820 -35.72 -0.06 -16.93
N ARG A 821 -35.03 -0.74 -16.02
CA ARG A 821 -33.63 -0.47 -15.67
C ARG A 821 -32.72 -0.82 -16.84
N LEU A 822 -32.95 -1.98 -17.45
CA LEU A 822 -32.20 -2.43 -18.62
C LEU A 822 -32.40 -1.46 -19.80
N ARG A 823 -33.66 -1.06 -20.09
CA ARG A 823 -33.96 -0.07 -21.12
C ARG A 823 -33.26 1.26 -20.90
N LYS A 824 -33.32 1.76 -19.66
CA LYS A 824 -32.63 3.02 -19.29
C LYS A 824 -31.12 2.90 -19.51
N ALA A 825 -30.51 1.83 -19.06
CA ALA A 825 -29.09 1.62 -19.24
C ALA A 825 -28.67 1.51 -20.71
N ALA A 826 -29.41 0.72 -21.49
CA ALA A 826 -29.17 0.53 -22.92
C ALA A 826 -29.38 1.81 -23.74
N ALA A 827 -30.50 2.51 -23.54
CA ALA A 827 -30.75 3.79 -24.19
C ALA A 827 -29.75 4.87 -23.82
N GLY A 828 -29.29 4.90 -22.55
CA GLY A 828 -28.21 5.79 -22.11
C GLY A 828 -26.88 5.50 -22.80
N THR A 829 -26.49 4.23 -22.85
CA THR A 829 -25.28 3.76 -23.54
C THR A 829 -25.33 4.13 -25.02
N LEU A 830 -26.48 3.89 -25.68
CA LEU A 830 -26.66 4.17 -27.09
C LEU A 830 -26.68 5.68 -27.38
N ALA A 831 -27.27 6.50 -26.51
CA ALA A 831 -27.26 7.96 -26.66
C ALA A 831 -25.81 8.53 -26.58
N MET A 832 -24.98 8.02 -25.66
CA MET A 832 -23.57 8.40 -25.55
C MET A 832 -22.76 7.96 -26.79
N LEU A 833 -22.95 6.71 -27.23
CA LEU A 833 -22.24 6.17 -28.40
C LEU A 833 -22.61 6.90 -29.69
N THR A 834 -23.87 7.22 -29.92
CA THR A 834 -24.34 7.92 -31.12
C THR A 834 -23.88 9.37 -31.13
N ALA A 835 -23.70 10.03 -29.98
CA ALA A 835 -23.18 11.38 -29.88
C ALA A 835 -21.69 11.45 -30.26
N GLU A 836 -20.88 10.45 -29.83
CA GLU A 836 -19.44 10.48 -30.02
C GLU A 836 -18.98 9.81 -31.34
N GLN A 837 -19.75 8.84 -31.86
CA GLN A 837 -19.38 8.03 -33.02
C GLN A 837 -20.48 8.00 -34.08
N PRO A 838 -20.45 8.91 -35.09
CA PRO A 838 -21.46 8.99 -36.17
C PRO A 838 -21.62 7.67 -36.97
N GLU A 839 -20.55 6.85 -37.07
CA GLU A 839 -20.61 5.55 -37.76
C GLU A 839 -21.58 4.57 -37.09
N ILE A 840 -21.80 4.70 -35.78
CA ILE A 840 -22.77 3.88 -35.05
C ILE A 840 -24.18 4.21 -35.51
N CYS A 841 -24.49 5.49 -35.74
CA CYS A 841 -25.81 5.92 -36.22
C CYS A 841 -26.18 5.25 -37.54
N THR A 842 -25.26 5.17 -38.48
CA THR A 842 -25.51 4.56 -39.82
C THR A 842 -25.67 3.04 -39.75
N ARG A 843 -25.15 2.40 -38.72
CA ARG A 843 -25.22 0.94 -38.52
C ARG A 843 -26.46 0.46 -37.77
N ILE A 844 -27.12 1.32 -37.00
CA ILE A 844 -28.32 0.98 -36.22
C ILE A 844 -29.42 0.31 -37.09
N PRO A 845 -29.80 0.84 -38.30
CA PRO A 845 -30.81 0.19 -39.12
C PRO A 845 -30.48 -1.25 -39.53
N GLY A 846 -29.19 -1.59 -39.61
CA GLY A 846 -28.76 -2.93 -39.98
C GLY A 846 -28.71 -3.92 -38.79
N THR A 847 -29.02 -3.50 -37.58
CA THR A 847 -28.94 -4.38 -36.37
C THR A 847 -30.12 -5.29 -36.22
N THR A 848 -31.35 -4.81 -36.51
CA THR A 848 -32.59 -5.54 -36.44
C THR A 848 -33.64 -4.89 -37.36
N THR A 849 -34.58 -5.65 -37.88
CA THR A 849 -35.72 -5.13 -38.67
C THR A 849 -36.68 -4.27 -37.87
N HIS A 850 -36.69 -4.44 -36.52
CA HIS A 850 -37.58 -3.72 -35.59
C HIS A 850 -36.96 -2.48 -34.92
N TRP A 851 -35.77 -2.01 -35.37
CA TRP A 851 -35.06 -0.89 -34.72
C TRP A 851 -35.95 0.38 -34.66
N LEU A 852 -36.73 0.64 -35.69
CA LEU A 852 -37.60 1.82 -35.76
C LEU A 852 -38.74 1.76 -34.77
N GLU A 853 -39.41 0.60 -34.64
CA GLU A 853 -40.49 0.33 -33.67
C GLU A 853 -39.94 0.49 -32.24
N ILE A 854 -38.73 -0.01 -31.98
CA ILE A 854 -38.06 0.13 -30.68
C ILE A 854 -37.83 1.60 -30.33
N PHE A 855 -37.37 2.41 -31.28
CA PHE A 855 -37.15 3.84 -31.03
C PHE A 855 -38.43 4.63 -30.91
N GLN A 856 -39.48 4.32 -31.68
CA GLN A 856 -40.82 4.87 -31.49
C GLN A 856 -41.35 4.58 -30.10
N ALA A 857 -41.17 3.36 -29.60
CA ALA A 857 -41.55 2.99 -28.23
C ALA A 857 -40.76 3.76 -27.16
N LEU A 858 -39.47 4.06 -27.38
CA LEU A 858 -38.67 4.92 -26.48
C LEU A 858 -39.21 6.35 -26.46
N LEU A 859 -39.57 6.92 -27.64
CA LEU A 859 -40.09 8.27 -27.76
C LEU A 859 -41.48 8.45 -27.11
N LEU A 860 -42.28 7.38 -27.13
CA LEU A 860 -43.62 7.33 -26.52
C LEU A 860 -43.60 6.97 -25.03
N SER A 861 -42.42 6.70 -24.46
CA SER A 861 -42.32 6.28 -23.05
C SER A 861 -42.89 7.34 -22.10
N GLU A 862 -43.66 6.90 -21.10
CA GLU A 862 -44.11 7.77 -20.01
C GLU A 862 -42.96 8.27 -19.11
N ILE A 863 -41.80 7.56 -19.12
CA ILE A 863 -40.62 7.86 -18.33
C ILE A 863 -39.80 8.96 -19.00
N ILE A 864 -39.74 10.14 -18.40
CA ILE A 864 -39.10 11.33 -18.94
C ILE A 864 -37.65 11.06 -19.39
N ASP A 865 -36.85 10.41 -18.53
CA ASP A 865 -35.45 10.11 -18.84
C ASP A 865 -35.30 9.18 -20.05
N LEU A 866 -36.16 8.19 -20.16
CA LEU A 866 -36.10 7.21 -21.26
C LEU A 866 -36.51 7.88 -22.57
N ARG A 867 -37.58 8.68 -22.54
CA ARG A 867 -38.05 9.49 -23.67
C ARG A 867 -36.97 10.47 -24.13
N HIS A 868 -36.34 11.19 -23.20
CA HIS A 868 -35.24 12.13 -23.50
C HIS A 868 -34.07 11.41 -24.20
N ARG A 869 -33.64 10.26 -23.68
CA ARG A 869 -32.57 9.46 -24.30
C ARG A 869 -32.93 8.99 -25.70
N GLY A 870 -34.20 8.57 -25.90
CA GLY A 870 -34.70 8.19 -27.23
C GLY A 870 -34.63 9.36 -28.23
N VAL A 871 -35.09 10.55 -27.82
CA VAL A 871 -35.03 11.74 -28.70
C VAL A 871 -33.60 12.15 -29.02
N VAL A 872 -32.67 12.07 -28.04
CA VAL A 872 -31.24 12.34 -28.27
C VAL A 872 -30.64 11.34 -29.27
N ILE A 873 -30.95 10.06 -29.20
CA ILE A 873 -30.48 9.05 -30.17
C ILE A 873 -30.96 9.44 -31.56
N VAL A 874 -32.27 9.75 -31.71
CA VAL A 874 -32.86 10.19 -32.98
C VAL A 874 -32.19 11.47 -33.52
N GLN A 875 -31.95 12.45 -32.67
CA GLN A 875 -31.22 13.67 -33.06
C GLN A 875 -29.81 13.34 -33.58
N ASN A 876 -29.05 12.51 -32.88
CA ASN A 876 -27.71 12.13 -33.30
C ASN A 876 -27.73 11.40 -34.65
N MET A 877 -28.70 10.50 -34.86
CA MET A 877 -28.86 9.80 -36.14
C MET A 877 -29.19 10.76 -37.29
N MET A 878 -30.07 11.71 -37.06
CA MET A 878 -30.42 12.75 -38.09
C MET A 878 -29.23 13.66 -38.40
N GLN A 879 -28.40 13.95 -37.41
CA GLN A 879 -27.21 14.78 -37.64
C GLN A 879 -26.09 14.02 -38.36
N ALA A 880 -26.00 12.72 -38.16
CA ALA A 880 -24.97 11.86 -38.75
C ALA A 880 -25.11 11.70 -40.26
N GLU A 881 -26.36 11.50 -40.78
CA GLU A 881 -26.56 11.28 -42.19
C GLU A 881 -27.98 11.77 -42.63
N LYS A 882 -28.06 12.47 -43.78
CA LYS A 882 -29.33 12.96 -44.33
C LYS A 882 -30.31 11.84 -44.69
N GLY A 883 -29.83 10.71 -45.21
CA GLY A 883 -30.66 9.53 -45.54
C GLY A 883 -31.34 8.91 -44.31
N LEU A 884 -30.66 8.91 -43.15
CA LEU A 884 -31.28 8.49 -41.89
C LEU A 884 -32.38 9.46 -41.44
N ALA A 885 -32.14 10.80 -41.62
CA ALA A 885 -33.15 11.78 -41.31
C ALA A 885 -34.39 11.65 -42.22
N GLU A 886 -34.21 11.31 -43.50
CA GLU A 886 -35.31 11.03 -44.44
C GLU A 886 -36.12 9.83 -43.99
N THR A 887 -35.45 8.70 -43.67
CA THR A 887 -36.11 7.46 -43.16
C THR A 887 -36.89 7.70 -41.87
N LEU A 888 -36.31 8.46 -40.92
CA LEU A 888 -36.98 8.78 -39.64
C LEU A 888 -38.20 9.71 -39.88
N MET A 889 -38.10 10.69 -40.75
CA MET A 889 -39.18 11.62 -41.02
C MET A 889 -40.27 11.06 -41.91
N GLU A 890 -40.05 10.01 -42.69
CA GLU A 890 -41.04 9.26 -43.43
C GLU A 890 -41.86 8.30 -42.54
N SER A 891 -41.46 8.11 -41.30
CA SER A 891 -42.10 7.24 -40.29
C SER A 891 -42.95 8.05 -39.30
N GLU A 892 -43.63 7.34 -38.36
CA GLU A 892 -44.40 7.94 -37.27
C GLU A 892 -43.57 8.79 -36.31
N VAL A 893 -42.22 8.71 -36.39
CA VAL A 893 -41.31 9.53 -35.59
C VAL A 893 -41.55 11.04 -35.82
N LEU A 894 -41.91 11.47 -37.04
CA LEU A 894 -42.24 12.85 -37.31
C LEU A 894 -43.42 13.36 -36.49
N GLU A 895 -44.49 12.55 -36.40
CA GLU A 895 -45.70 12.92 -35.65
C GLU A 895 -45.37 12.94 -34.15
N ILE A 896 -44.67 11.96 -33.65
CA ILE A 896 -44.25 11.86 -32.24
C ILE A 896 -43.40 13.10 -31.87
N LEU A 897 -42.37 13.44 -32.64
CA LEU A 897 -41.52 14.60 -32.39
C LEU A 897 -42.32 15.92 -32.44
N SER A 898 -43.29 16.03 -33.38
CA SER A 898 -44.17 17.21 -33.50
C SER A 898 -45.07 17.39 -32.27
N VAL A 899 -45.52 16.30 -31.65
CA VAL A 899 -46.30 16.32 -30.39
C VAL A 899 -45.40 16.71 -29.25
N LEU A 900 -44.24 16.07 -29.13
CA LEU A 900 -43.27 16.33 -28.03
C LEU A 900 -42.79 17.79 -28.05
N ALA A 901 -42.49 18.36 -29.20
CA ALA A 901 -42.04 19.74 -29.33
C ALA A 901 -43.11 20.76 -28.92
N LYS A 902 -44.40 20.43 -29.01
CA LYS A 902 -45.54 21.30 -28.64
C LYS A 902 -45.92 21.27 -27.16
N GLN A 903 -45.43 20.33 -26.39
CA GLN A 903 -45.71 20.22 -24.95
C GLN A 903 -45.12 21.42 -24.20
N ARG A 904 -45.95 22.49 -24.01
CA ARG A 904 -45.57 23.71 -23.26
C ARG A 904 -46.23 23.81 -21.88
N GLU A 905 -47.19 22.94 -21.55
CA GLU A 905 -47.94 23.01 -20.30
C GLU A 905 -47.48 21.90 -19.36
N GLY A 906 -46.88 22.24 -18.22
CA GLY A 906 -46.46 21.35 -17.17
C GLY A 906 -45.00 21.51 -16.73
N THR A 907 -44.42 20.49 -16.09
CA THR A 907 -42.97 20.42 -15.77
C THR A 907 -42.18 20.43 -17.10
N PRO A 908 -41.10 21.23 -17.21
CA PRO A 908 -40.32 21.32 -18.42
C PRO A 908 -39.75 19.95 -18.81
N ASP A 909 -40.26 19.34 -19.87
CA ASP A 909 -39.74 18.07 -20.40
C ASP A 909 -38.49 18.37 -21.23
N PRO A 910 -37.29 17.86 -20.84
CA PRO A 910 -36.05 18.06 -21.58
C PRO A 910 -36.12 17.51 -23.03
N ALA A 911 -36.99 16.49 -23.27
CA ALA A 911 -37.19 15.92 -24.60
C ALA A 911 -37.81 16.92 -25.59
N ALA A 912 -38.66 17.88 -25.14
CA ALA A 912 -39.33 18.84 -26.01
C ALA A 912 -38.35 19.73 -26.79
N LYS A 913 -37.30 20.25 -26.15
CA LYS A 913 -36.27 21.04 -26.78
C LYS A 913 -35.48 20.25 -27.82
N VAL A 914 -35.11 19.00 -27.49
CA VAL A 914 -34.36 18.12 -28.38
C VAL A 914 -35.23 17.72 -29.59
N ALA A 915 -36.53 17.47 -29.38
CA ALA A 915 -37.48 17.18 -30.43
C ALA A 915 -37.62 18.39 -31.41
N GLN A 916 -37.67 19.62 -30.87
CA GLN A 916 -37.68 20.82 -31.73
C GLN A 916 -36.40 20.90 -32.59
N ASN A 917 -35.22 20.64 -32.01
CA ASN A 917 -33.95 20.60 -32.75
C ASN A 917 -34.00 19.56 -33.90
N CYS A 918 -34.64 18.41 -33.70
CA CYS A 918 -34.82 17.40 -34.75
C CYS A 918 -35.69 17.93 -35.89
N LEU A 919 -36.79 18.61 -35.57
CA LEU A 919 -37.66 19.23 -36.60
C LEU A 919 -36.98 20.36 -37.36
N ASP A 920 -36.22 21.22 -36.65
CA ASP A 920 -35.44 22.29 -37.26
C ASP A 920 -34.37 21.71 -38.21
N LYS A 921 -33.73 20.60 -37.83
CA LYS A 921 -32.78 19.90 -38.68
C LYS A 921 -33.43 19.29 -39.92
N ALA A 922 -34.62 18.74 -39.79
CA ALA A 922 -35.39 18.20 -40.92
C ALA A 922 -35.80 19.30 -41.88
N MET A 923 -36.13 20.53 -41.39
CA MET A 923 -36.38 21.72 -42.23
C MET A 923 -35.10 22.17 -42.93
N GLU A 924 -33.95 22.20 -42.23
CA GLU A 924 -32.64 22.55 -42.82
C GLU A 924 -32.29 21.61 -43.98
N TYR A 925 -32.56 20.34 -43.87
CA TYR A 925 -32.38 19.36 -44.96
C TYR A 925 -33.42 19.44 -46.06
N GLY A 926 -34.49 20.25 -45.89
CA GLY A 926 -35.59 20.39 -46.86
C GLY A 926 -36.52 19.16 -46.93
N ILE A 927 -36.49 18.31 -45.90
CA ILE A 927 -37.32 17.08 -45.79
C ILE A 927 -38.78 17.46 -45.43
N ILE A 928 -38.93 18.42 -44.54
CA ILE A 928 -40.23 18.97 -44.11
C ILE A 928 -40.29 20.46 -44.37
N ARG A 929 -41.49 21.02 -44.49
CA ARG A 929 -41.74 22.46 -44.70
C ARG A 929 -42.54 23.02 -43.52
N SER A 930 -42.32 24.27 -43.17
CA SER A 930 -43.14 24.99 -42.21
C SER A 930 -44.56 25.19 -42.78
N ARG A 931 -45.60 25.05 -41.92
CA ARG A 931 -46.97 25.36 -42.35
C ARG A 931 -47.18 26.81 -42.80
N GLU A 932 -46.32 27.74 -42.38
CA GLU A 932 -46.38 29.14 -42.78
C GLU A 932 -45.97 29.35 -44.25
N ASP A 933 -45.02 28.57 -44.74
CA ASP A 933 -44.58 28.62 -46.14
C ASP A 933 -45.63 28.10 -47.14
N GLY A 934 -46.57 27.26 -46.67
CA GLY A 934 -47.67 26.70 -47.47
C GLY A 934 -48.88 27.64 -47.65
N ILE A 935 -49.03 28.66 -46.77
CA ILE A 935 -50.18 29.59 -46.81
C ILE A 935 -49.92 30.78 -47.75
N GLU A 936 -48.66 31.16 -47.96
CA GLU A 936 -48.32 32.29 -48.86
C GLU A 936 -48.40 31.93 -50.34
N LYS A 937 -48.31 30.69 -50.77
CA LYS A 937 -48.45 30.28 -52.19
C LYS A 937 -49.88 29.96 -52.64
N GLY A 938 -50.88 29.99 -51.73
CA GLY A 938 -52.31 29.75 -52.03
C GLY A 938 -53.13 31.03 -52.21
N ARG A 939 -52.51 32.23 -52.11
CA ARG A 939 -53.23 33.55 -52.36
C ARG A 939 -52.71 34.31 -53.55
N GLY A 940 -52.53 33.67 -54.66
CA GLY A 940 -52.14 34.36 -55.87
C GLY A 940 -52.78 33.71 -57.11
N THR A 941 -53.72 34.39 -57.68
CA THR A 941 -54.37 34.20 -58.93
C THR A 941 -55.71 33.48 -58.99
N GLU A 942 -56.79 34.21 -58.90
CA GLU A 942 -57.85 34.15 -59.92
C GLU A 942 -58.31 35.54 -60.25
N PRO A 943 -58.68 35.77 -61.57
CA PRO A 943 -58.85 37.10 -62.14
C PRO A 943 -60.19 37.73 -61.80
#